data_2c9f359164288b851703f0f9ae0051de
#
_entry.id   2c9f359164288b851703f0f9ae0051de
#
_cell.length_a   1.000
_cell.length_b   1.000
_cell.length_c   1.000
_cell.angle_alpha   90.00
_cell.angle_beta   90.00
_cell.angle_gamma   90.00
#
_symmetry.space_group_name_H-M   'P 1'
#
loop_
_entity.id
_entity.type
_entity.pdbx_description
1 polymer ?
#
loop_
_entity_poly.entity_id
_entity_poly.type
_entity_poly.pdbx_seq_one_letter_code
_entity_poly.pdbx_strand_id
1 'polypeptide(L)'
;MISYAAMVLISGAGALRDASGNITDLIMANGTVIDNSALSHCVNITGGCQFGLHNSYSVMQLMSAWGPFIYGGCWAATLSTALTNLLSVPRLIQALGVDRIYPGLIFFSKPYGKHGEPYRGYVLTFFVSLVFLLIADLNTIAPLISNFYLASYALINFCTFHAALVRPLGWRPTFRYYNVWVSLVGFLMCVAIMLLISWVMSLVTFAIFFTLYLIVHYRHPDVNWGSSTQAQMYKTTLSSVHNLARTSEHVKNYWPQLLILAGKPQDRPALIDLGNLITKSGSLMIVGDVQQKKLSYKERSYRLRASDEWLRERKVRAFCANVNGYSFETGARALIQSTGVGRLVPNVLLMGYKTDWTTSSAADLESYFNVLHTAFENRLAVAIVRIAGGLDFGPVAEETPASGLTGTSSTGELRVRRGPLIMHADSDLDIRGDSTPSSRHNLNLLTLTTSRSFTISEKSDTKEKKKDKKIADIPRNIIYKSASGIELSMEQLSQMTLFKKKQESGTLDVWWLYDDGGLTILLPYIISQRSTWSNCKLRIFALANRHHEMELEERNMANLLGKFRIDYSSLTMVQDITEPPKPETKQLFEDTIQKFTEEAMGEDCLISKTELSTLCEKTNRQLRLRELLLANSKDARLVVMSLPMPRKGSVSAPLYMSWLEMMSKDLPPMLFVRGNQTSVLTFYS
;
A
#
# COMPACT_ATOMS: atom_id res chain seq x y z
N MET A 1 -7.97 2.61 52.76
CA MET A 1 -6.60 2.08 52.52
C MET A 1 -5.85 1.82 53.81
N ILE A 2 -5.65 2.82 54.65
CA ILE A 2 -4.87 2.71 55.93
C ILE A 2 -5.50 1.68 56.87
N SER A 3 -6.82 1.74 57.10
CA SER A 3 -7.55 0.77 57.94
C SER A 3 -7.45 -0.67 57.41
N TYR A 4 -7.51 -0.86 56.10
CA TYR A 4 -7.35 -2.17 55.44
C TYR A 4 -5.91 -2.70 55.63
N ALA A 5 -4.90 -1.88 55.37
CA ALA A 5 -3.52 -2.25 55.57
C ALA A 5 -3.21 -2.59 57.06
N ALA A 6 -3.73 -1.79 57.99
CA ALA A 6 -3.61 -2.08 59.44
C ALA A 6 -4.27 -3.41 59.80
N MET A 7 -5.48 -3.68 59.27
CA MET A 7 -6.19 -4.93 59.50
C MET A 7 -5.43 -6.15 58.92
N VAL A 8 -4.86 -6.03 57.74
CA VAL A 8 -4.04 -7.09 57.12
C VAL A 8 -2.77 -7.33 57.92
N LEU A 9 -2.09 -6.26 58.38
CA LEU A 9 -0.89 -6.39 59.22
C LEU A 9 -1.16 -7.06 60.57
N ILE A 10 -2.24 -6.65 61.24
CA ILE A 10 -2.64 -7.23 62.54
C ILE A 10 -3.04 -8.70 62.37
N SER A 11 -3.83 -8.99 61.38
CA SER A 11 -4.25 -10.38 61.05
C SER A 11 -3.05 -11.24 60.65
N GLY A 12 -2.15 -10.70 59.83
CA GLY A 12 -0.91 -11.39 59.43
C GLY A 12 0.00 -11.69 60.62
N ALA A 13 0.23 -10.71 61.48
CA ALA A 13 1.08 -10.88 62.67
C ALA A 13 0.53 -11.96 63.64
N GLY A 14 -0.80 -12.04 63.81
CA GLY A 14 -1.40 -13.04 64.65
C GLY A 14 -1.50 -14.46 64.02
N ALA A 15 -1.55 -14.55 62.69
CA ALA A 15 -1.75 -15.80 61.96
C ALA A 15 -0.45 -16.46 61.50
N LEU A 16 0.72 -15.85 61.71
CA LEU A 16 2.00 -16.35 61.24
C LEU A 16 2.46 -17.66 61.88
N ARG A 17 1.87 -18.02 62.99
CA ARG A 17 2.32 -19.20 63.78
C ARG A 17 1.52 -20.43 63.46
N ASP A 18 2.19 -21.47 63.04
CA ASP A 18 1.61 -22.82 62.95
C ASP A 18 1.51 -23.46 64.34
N ALA A 19 0.35 -23.99 64.66
CA ALA A 19 0.09 -24.62 65.95
C ALA A 19 -0.90 -25.80 65.84
N SER A 20 -0.74 -26.79 66.68
CA SER A 20 -1.67 -27.93 66.77
C SER A 20 -2.99 -27.55 67.39
N GLY A 21 -3.05 -26.49 68.18
CA GLY A 21 -4.21 -26.04 68.94
C GLY A 21 -4.44 -26.78 70.22
N ASN A 22 -3.62 -27.74 70.53
CA ASN A 22 -3.73 -28.56 71.75
C ASN A 22 -2.84 -27.98 72.84
N ILE A 23 -3.47 -27.45 73.94
CA ILE A 23 -2.75 -26.83 75.04
C ILE A 23 -1.86 -27.83 75.78
N THR A 24 -2.23 -29.13 75.73
CA THR A 24 -1.47 -30.23 76.35
C THR A 24 -0.11 -30.44 75.69
N ASP A 25 0.06 -30.04 74.40
CA ASP A 25 1.35 -30.14 73.68
C ASP A 25 2.38 -29.11 74.17
N LEU A 26 1.94 -28.14 74.97
CA LEU A 26 2.78 -27.06 75.53
C LEU A 26 3.42 -27.40 76.85
N ILE A 27 2.96 -28.44 77.45
CA ILE A 27 3.41 -28.87 78.79
C ILE A 27 3.92 -30.32 78.71
N MET A 28 5.22 -30.48 78.94
CA MET A 28 5.78 -31.83 79.11
C MET A 28 5.34 -32.44 80.44
N ALA A 29 5.36 -33.77 80.52
CA ALA A 29 4.98 -34.55 81.68
C ALA A 29 5.70 -34.12 83.01
N ASN A 30 6.78 -33.35 82.91
CA ASN A 30 7.52 -32.81 84.03
C ASN A 30 7.14 -31.37 84.43
N GLY A 31 6.05 -30.80 83.86
CA GLY A 31 5.60 -29.44 84.17
C GLY A 31 6.44 -28.27 83.61
N THR A 32 7.43 -28.54 82.83
CA THR A 32 8.23 -27.52 82.13
C THR A 32 7.51 -27.06 80.91
N VAL A 33 7.31 -25.69 80.79
CA VAL A 33 6.72 -25.07 79.63
C VAL A 33 7.75 -25.17 78.49
N ILE A 34 7.36 -25.80 77.41
CA ILE A 34 8.18 -25.87 76.19
C ILE A 34 8.27 -24.47 75.63
N ASP A 35 9.50 -23.96 75.47
CA ASP A 35 9.74 -22.66 74.84
C ASP A 35 9.15 -22.62 73.44
N ASN A 36 8.44 -21.56 73.13
CA ASN A 36 7.66 -21.38 71.89
C ASN A 36 8.50 -21.55 70.58
N SER A 37 9.81 -21.48 70.67
CA SER A 37 10.71 -21.71 69.55
C SER A 37 10.77 -23.14 69.06
N ALA A 38 10.39 -24.13 69.88
CA ALA A 38 10.39 -25.55 69.53
C ALA A 38 9.09 -26.01 68.86
N LEU A 39 8.03 -25.20 68.88
CA LEU A 39 6.71 -25.52 68.29
C LEU A 39 6.57 -25.37 66.78
N SER A 40 7.64 -24.98 66.07
CA SER A 40 7.69 -25.00 64.62
C SER A 40 7.64 -26.41 64.00
N HIS A 41 7.62 -27.43 64.81
CA HIS A 41 7.61 -28.85 64.39
C HIS A 41 6.32 -29.58 64.66
N CYS A 42 5.17 -28.91 64.58
CA CYS A 42 3.87 -29.59 64.68
C CYS A 42 3.64 -30.64 63.57
N VAL A 43 4.48 -30.64 62.54
CA VAL A 43 4.46 -31.67 61.48
C VAL A 43 4.81 -33.05 62.03
N ASN A 44 5.57 -33.14 63.15
CA ASN A 44 6.00 -34.40 63.76
C ASN A 44 5.07 -34.90 64.88
N ILE A 45 3.98 -34.18 65.17
CA ILE A 45 3.01 -34.52 66.21
C ILE A 45 1.84 -35.27 65.56
N THR A 46 1.38 -36.36 66.19
CA THR A 46 0.20 -37.12 65.74
C THR A 46 -1.02 -36.22 65.67
N GLY A 47 -1.37 -35.77 64.48
CA GLY A 47 -2.47 -34.83 64.24
C GLY A 47 -2.12 -33.66 63.35
N GLY A 48 -0.82 -33.37 63.12
CA GLY A 48 -0.35 -32.29 62.25
C GLY A 48 -0.65 -30.88 62.73
N CYS A 49 -0.24 -29.89 61.99
CA CYS A 49 -0.57 -28.49 62.24
C CYS A 49 -2.00 -28.18 61.78
N GLN A 50 -2.88 -27.83 62.75
CA GLN A 50 -4.30 -27.48 62.42
C GLN A 50 -4.54 -25.97 62.27
N PHE A 51 -3.71 -25.15 62.90
CA PHE A 51 -3.87 -23.70 62.95
C PHE A 51 -2.66 -23.04 62.28
N GLY A 52 -2.87 -21.85 61.77
CA GLY A 52 -1.88 -21.06 61.04
C GLY A 52 -2.30 -20.75 59.62
N LEU A 53 -1.57 -19.86 58.97
CA LEU A 53 -1.89 -19.38 57.61
C LEU A 53 -1.86 -20.48 56.55
N HIS A 54 -1.02 -21.48 56.75
CA HIS A 54 -0.91 -22.63 55.83
C HIS A 54 -1.98 -23.73 56.04
N ASN A 55 -2.47 -23.87 57.28
CA ASN A 55 -3.21 -25.05 57.65
C ASN A 55 -4.72 -24.80 57.80
N SER A 56 -5.15 -23.55 57.93
CA SER A 56 -6.57 -23.24 58.16
C SER A 56 -7.05 -22.09 57.26
N TYR A 57 -8.08 -22.36 56.49
CA TYR A 57 -8.78 -21.35 55.69
C TYR A 57 -9.59 -20.36 56.52
N SER A 58 -9.85 -20.66 57.80
CA SER A 58 -10.69 -19.86 58.71
C SER A 58 -9.89 -19.03 59.70
N VAL A 59 -8.59 -18.84 59.51
CA VAL A 59 -7.73 -18.07 60.42
C VAL A 59 -8.26 -16.66 60.68
N MET A 60 -8.73 -15.97 59.65
CA MET A 60 -9.33 -14.65 59.79
C MET A 60 -10.57 -14.61 60.69
N GLN A 61 -11.39 -15.66 60.63
CA GLN A 61 -12.54 -15.85 61.48
C GLN A 61 -12.15 -16.05 62.96
N LEU A 62 -11.11 -16.86 63.19
CA LEU A 62 -10.60 -17.14 64.53
C LEU A 62 -9.99 -15.91 65.19
N MET A 63 -9.43 -15.03 64.43
CA MET A 63 -8.78 -13.78 64.88
C MET A 63 -9.77 -12.64 65.07
N SER A 64 -10.96 -12.71 64.51
CA SER A 64 -11.96 -11.65 64.64
C SER A 64 -12.65 -11.70 66.01
N ALA A 65 -13.07 -10.50 66.50
CA ALA A 65 -13.85 -10.45 67.75
C ALA A 65 -15.18 -11.24 67.66
N TRP A 66 -15.73 -11.36 66.43
CA TRP A 66 -16.94 -12.16 66.18
C TRP A 66 -16.89 -12.72 64.76
N GLY A 67 -16.74 -14.01 64.61
CA GLY A 67 -16.55 -14.72 63.33
C GLY A 67 -17.54 -14.37 62.23
N PRO A 68 -18.87 -14.26 62.51
CA PRO A 68 -19.85 -13.88 61.50
C PRO A 68 -19.61 -12.55 60.78
N PHE A 69 -18.92 -11.57 61.40
CA PHE A 69 -18.58 -10.32 60.72
C PHE A 69 -17.68 -10.51 59.51
N ILE A 70 -16.75 -11.47 59.55
CA ILE A 70 -15.86 -11.76 58.40
C ILE A 70 -16.68 -12.31 57.24
N TYR A 71 -17.60 -13.27 57.54
CA TYR A 71 -18.49 -13.81 56.48
C TYR A 71 -19.43 -12.75 55.93
N GLY A 72 -20.04 -11.93 56.78
CA GLY A 72 -20.87 -10.79 56.34
C GLY A 72 -20.13 -9.81 55.47
N GLY A 73 -18.87 -9.49 55.81
CA GLY A 73 -17.99 -8.65 55.04
C GLY A 73 -17.63 -9.26 53.64
N CYS A 74 -17.28 -10.54 53.66
CA CYS A 74 -17.01 -11.30 52.40
C CYS A 74 -18.23 -11.34 51.48
N TRP A 75 -19.40 -11.63 52.02
CA TRP A 75 -20.67 -11.67 51.25
C TRP A 75 -21.01 -10.29 50.71
N ALA A 76 -20.90 -9.24 51.49
CA ALA A 76 -21.14 -7.87 51.01
C ALA A 76 -20.19 -7.46 49.86
N ALA A 77 -18.91 -7.76 50.01
CA ALA A 77 -17.91 -7.46 48.99
C ALA A 77 -18.11 -8.24 47.69
N THR A 78 -18.32 -9.57 47.79
CA THR A 78 -18.50 -10.45 46.61
C THR A 78 -19.84 -10.19 45.91
N LEU A 79 -20.93 -9.95 46.69
CA LEU A 79 -22.23 -9.61 46.08
C LEU A 79 -22.20 -8.25 45.41
N SER A 80 -21.54 -7.25 45.95
CA SER A 80 -21.36 -5.94 45.33
C SER A 80 -20.61 -6.06 44.01
N THR A 81 -19.52 -6.84 43.97
CA THR A 81 -18.75 -7.08 42.75
C THR A 81 -19.57 -7.85 41.70
N ALA A 82 -20.31 -8.87 42.12
CA ALA A 82 -21.17 -9.65 41.23
C ALA A 82 -22.27 -8.80 40.61
N LEU A 83 -22.95 -7.93 41.39
CA LEU A 83 -23.98 -7.02 40.89
C LEU A 83 -23.38 -5.99 39.86
N THR A 84 -22.23 -5.42 40.16
CA THR A 84 -21.57 -4.48 39.27
C THR A 84 -21.22 -5.13 37.93
N ASN A 85 -20.67 -6.36 37.96
CA ASN A 85 -20.33 -7.09 36.74
C ASN A 85 -21.58 -7.54 35.96
N LEU A 86 -22.65 -7.96 36.67
CA LEU A 86 -23.91 -8.34 36.02
C LEU A 86 -24.55 -7.19 35.22
N LEU A 87 -24.36 -5.96 35.66
CA LEU A 87 -24.84 -4.76 34.94
C LEU A 87 -23.88 -4.28 33.85
N SER A 88 -22.57 -4.33 34.09
CA SER A 88 -21.57 -3.74 33.17
C SER A 88 -21.21 -4.65 31.99
N VAL A 89 -21.07 -5.95 32.22
CA VAL A 89 -20.65 -6.91 31.16
C VAL A 89 -21.65 -6.99 30.01
N PRO A 90 -22.97 -7.11 30.21
CA PRO A 90 -23.93 -7.12 29.12
C PRO A 90 -23.93 -5.83 28.28
N ARG A 91 -23.74 -4.67 28.93
CA ARG A 91 -23.62 -3.38 28.23
C ARG A 91 -22.36 -3.28 27.40
N LEU A 92 -21.23 -3.82 27.91
CA LEU A 92 -19.98 -3.91 27.16
C LEU A 92 -20.13 -4.81 25.92
N ILE A 93 -20.79 -5.97 26.07
CA ILE A 93 -21.06 -6.89 24.94
C ILE A 93 -21.96 -6.21 23.90
N GLN A 94 -22.96 -5.44 24.34
CA GLN A 94 -23.80 -4.65 23.45
C GLN A 94 -22.99 -3.61 22.68
N ALA A 95 -22.12 -2.85 23.35
CA ALA A 95 -21.26 -1.84 22.73
C ALA A 95 -20.33 -2.47 21.68
N LEU A 96 -19.66 -3.58 22.00
CA LEU A 96 -18.83 -4.33 21.07
C LEU A 96 -19.64 -4.85 19.85
N GLY A 97 -20.91 -5.21 20.07
CA GLY A 97 -21.84 -5.60 19.01
C GLY A 97 -22.25 -4.44 18.11
N VAL A 98 -22.48 -3.25 18.66
CA VAL A 98 -22.79 -2.03 17.91
C VAL A 98 -21.59 -1.63 17.02
N ASP A 99 -20.38 -1.68 17.57
CA ASP A 99 -19.14 -1.38 16.86
C ASP A 99 -18.72 -2.48 15.87
N ARG A 100 -19.42 -3.61 15.83
CA ARG A 100 -19.17 -4.74 14.91
C ARG A 100 -17.74 -5.27 14.92
N ILE A 101 -17.06 -5.22 16.04
CA ILE A 101 -15.64 -5.59 16.17
C ILE A 101 -15.46 -7.09 15.94
N TYR A 102 -16.27 -7.91 16.62
CA TYR A 102 -16.20 -9.37 16.54
C TYR A 102 -17.38 -9.98 15.78
N PRO A 103 -17.14 -11.04 14.98
CA PRO A 103 -18.23 -11.79 14.35
C PRO A 103 -19.11 -12.44 15.42
N GLY A 104 -20.42 -12.45 15.19
CA GLY A 104 -21.37 -13.03 16.13
C GLY A 104 -21.85 -12.08 17.24
N LEU A 105 -21.06 -11.11 17.69
CA LEU A 105 -21.51 -10.13 18.69
C LEU A 105 -22.57 -9.16 18.15
N ILE A 106 -22.71 -9.02 16.83
CA ILE A 106 -23.75 -8.21 16.19
C ILE A 106 -25.16 -8.64 16.66
N PHE A 107 -25.36 -9.91 16.97
CA PHE A 107 -26.63 -10.42 17.52
C PHE A 107 -27.02 -9.74 18.85
N PHE A 108 -26.05 -9.33 19.66
CA PHE A 108 -26.20 -8.68 20.95
C PHE A 108 -26.35 -7.16 20.87
N SER A 109 -26.19 -6.55 19.69
CA SER A 109 -26.26 -5.10 19.51
C SER A 109 -27.66 -4.50 19.70
N LYS A 110 -28.74 -5.33 19.56
CA LYS A 110 -30.12 -4.84 19.61
C LYS A 110 -30.53 -4.48 21.03
N PRO A 111 -30.88 -3.20 21.29
CA PRO A 111 -31.46 -2.79 22.57
C PRO A 111 -32.92 -3.28 22.71
N TYR A 112 -33.34 -3.45 23.96
CA TYR A 112 -34.71 -3.84 24.29
C TYR A 112 -35.34 -2.83 25.26
N GLY A 113 -36.64 -2.53 25.08
CA GLY A 113 -37.39 -1.64 25.92
C GLY A 113 -37.05 -0.13 25.75
N LYS A 114 -37.73 0.71 26.52
CA LYS A 114 -37.59 2.18 26.49
C LYS A 114 -36.19 2.68 26.93
N HIS A 115 -35.52 1.92 27.79
CA HIS A 115 -34.20 2.27 28.34
C HIS A 115 -33.03 1.66 27.55
N GLY A 116 -33.30 0.92 26.48
CA GLY A 116 -32.23 0.34 25.64
C GLY A 116 -31.44 -0.79 26.27
N GLU A 117 -32.06 -1.57 27.19
CA GLU A 117 -31.37 -2.60 27.95
C GLU A 117 -30.91 -3.77 27.09
N PRO A 118 -29.70 -4.33 27.35
CA PRO A 118 -29.10 -5.44 26.61
C PRO A 118 -29.62 -6.80 27.04
N TYR A 119 -30.92 -7.07 26.90
CA TYR A 119 -31.55 -8.32 27.38
C TYR A 119 -30.81 -9.61 26.93
N ARG A 120 -30.41 -9.65 25.66
CA ARG A 120 -29.64 -10.78 25.13
C ARG A 120 -28.27 -10.93 25.79
N GLY A 121 -27.64 -9.81 26.15
CA GLY A 121 -26.39 -9.81 26.91
C GLY A 121 -26.57 -10.38 28.31
N TYR A 122 -27.67 -10.06 28.99
CA TYR A 122 -27.99 -10.64 30.31
C TYR A 122 -28.16 -12.19 30.26
N VAL A 123 -28.85 -12.68 29.22
CA VAL A 123 -29.03 -14.15 29.04
C VAL A 123 -27.68 -14.82 28.81
N LEU A 124 -26.81 -14.24 27.97
CA LEU A 124 -25.46 -14.78 27.74
C LEU A 124 -24.64 -14.79 29.02
N THR A 125 -24.64 -13.66 29.76
CA THR A 125 -23.89 -13.55 31.03
C THR A 125 -24.37 -14.56 32.05
N PHE A 126 -25.66 -14.79 32.12
CA PHE A 126 -26.26 -15.85 33.03
C PHE A 126 -25.71 -17.25 32.68
N PHE A 127 -25.74 -17.65 31.41
CA PHE A 127 -25.25 -18.98 31.04
C PHE A 127 -23.74 -19.12 31.25
N VAL A 128 -22.96 -18.10 30.92
CA VAL A 128 -21.52 -18.13 31.16
C VAL A 128 -21.21 -18.22 32.66
N SER A 129 -21.91 -17.44 33.49
CA SER A 129 -21.74 -17.50 34.95
C SER A 129 -22.14 -18.88 35.51
N LEU A 130 -23.21 -19.48 34.98
CA LEU A 130 -23.64 -20.82 35.38
C LEU A 130 -22.58 -21.90 35.08
N VAL A 131 -21.93 -21.83 33.90
CA VAL A 131 -20.85 -22.76 33.54
C VAL A 131 -19.69 -22.67 34.53
N PHE A 132 -19.27 -21.46 34.91
CA PHE A 132 -18.18 -21.26 35.87
C PHE A 132 -18.59 -21.75 37.31
N LEU A 133 -19.85 -21.57 37.69
CA LEU A 133 -20.35 -22.09 38.99
C LEU A 133 -20.33 -23.60 39.04
N LEU A 134 -20.52 -24.31 37.93
CA LEU A 134 -20.47 -25.78 37.87
C LEU A 134 -19.08 -26.37 38.13
N ILE A 135 -18.00 -25.59 37.97
CA ILE A 135 -16.63 -26.01 38.26
C ILE A 135 -16.44 -26.24 39.79
N ALA A 136 -17.16 -25.46 40.62
CA ALA A 136 -17.23 -25.57 42.07
C ALA A 136 -15.88 -25.52 42.85
N ASP A 137 -14.75 -25.33 42.18
CA ASP A 137 -13.44 -25.24 42.82
C ASP A 137 -12.81 -23.84 42.58
N LEU A 138 -12.68 -23.08 43.67
CA LEU A 138 -12.12 -21.75 43.64
C LEU A 138 -10.62 -21.75 43.29
N ASN A 139 -9.87 -22.75 43.73
CA ASN A 139 -8.43 -22.84 43.51
C ASN A 139 -8.08 -23.04 42.02
N THR A 140 -8.96 -23.72 41.29
CA THR A 140 -8.80 -23.89 39.84
C THR A 140 -9.20 -22.64 39.04
N ILE A 141 -10.25 -21.92 39.51
CA ILE A 141 -10.75 -20.71 38.80
C ILE A 141 -9.90 -19.45 39.07
N ALA A 142 -9.40 -19.32 40.32
CA ALA A 142 -8.70 -18.09 40.73
C ALA A 142 -7.45 -17.75 39.89
N PRO A 143 -6.55 -18.69 39.52
CA PRO A 143 -5.42 -18.39 38.65
C PRO A 143 -5.85 -17.94 37.25
N LEU A 144 -6.91 -18.48 36.70
CA LEU A 144 -7.45 -18.11 35.39
C LEU A 144 -7.98 -16.67 35.39
N ILE A 145 -8.81 -16.34 36.37
CA ILE A 145 -9.37 -14.98 36.53
C ILE A 145 -8.25 -13.97 36.75
N SER A 146 -7.28 -14.28 37.65
CA SER A 146 -6.16 -13.42 37.93
C SER A 146 -5.31 -13.14 36.67
N ASN A 147 -5.07 -14.16 35.86
CA ASN A 147 -4.35 -13.99 34.59
C ASN A 147 -5.09 -13.08 33.60
N PHE A 148 -6.42 -13.18 33.48
CA PHE A 148 -7.19 -12.28 32.62
C PHE A 148 -7.14 -10.83 33.09
N TYR A 149 -7.23 -10.58 34.42
CA TYR A 149 -7.08 -9.23 34.96
C TYR A 149 -5.67 -8.67 34.75
N LEU A 150 -4.64 -9.45 35.01
CA LEU A 150 -3.26 -9.06 34.81
C LEU A 150 -2.97 -8.78 33.31
N ALA A 151 -3.52 -9.60 32.40
CA ALA A 151 -3.43 -9.38 30.96
C ALA A 151 -4.11 -8.07 30.56
N SER A 152 -5.28 -7.75 31.12
CA SER A 152 -5.95 -6.48 30.88
C SER A 152 -5.13 -5.29 31.36
N TYR A 153 -4.54 -5.36 32.56
CA TYR A 153 -3.64 -4.32 33.06
C TYR A 153 -2.34 -4.21 32.26
N ALA A 154 -1.79 -5.34 31.81
CA ALA A 154 -0.64 -5.35 30.92
C ALA A 154 -0.96 -4.61 29.62
N LEU A 155 -2.10 -4.89 28.98
CA LEU A 155 -2.52 -4.20 27.76
C LEU A 155 -2.75 -2.70 27.98
N ILE A 156 -3.38 -2.29 29.09
CA ILE A 156 -3.57 -0.88 29.43
C ILE A 156 -2.21 -0.18 29.55
N ASN A 157 -1.27 -0.77 30.29
CA ASN A 157 0.08 -0.21 30.45
C ASN A 157 0.82 -0.16 29.13
N PHE A 158 0.71 -1.18 28.28
CA PHE A 158 1.32 -1.20 26.95
C PHE A 158 0.71 -0.14 26.02
N CYS A 159 -0.61 0.00 25.99
CA CYS A 159 -1.29 1.02 25.18
C CYS A 159 -0.90 2.44 25.60
N THR A 160 -0.83 2.71 26.91
CA THR A 160 -0.40 4.01 27.42
C THR A 160 1.07 4.29 27.16
N PHE A 161 1.94 3.29 27.31
CA PHE A 161 3.34 3.37 26.89
C PHE A 161 3.47 3.71 25.40
N HIS A 162 2.79 2.97 24.53
CA HIS A 162 2.83 3.17 23.08
C HIS A 162 2.30 4.56 22.69
N ALA A 163 1.16 4.97 23.25
CA ALA A 163 0.58 6.29 23.00
C ALA A 163 1.52 7.44 23.43
N ALA A 164 2.18 7.28 24.57
CA ALA A 164 3.14 8.27 25.08
C ALA A 164 4.45 8.31 24.27
N LEU A 165 4.87 7.18 23.67
CA LEU A 165 6.02 7.10 22.78
C LEU A 165 5.75 7.80 21.44
N VAL A 166 4.59 7.54 20.86
CA VAL A 166 4.15 8.14 19.60
C VAL A 166 3.84 9.63 19.76
N ARG A 167 3.26 10.01 20.88
CA ARG A 167 2.81 11.39 21.21
C ARG A 167 1.94 12.00 20.10
N PRO A 168 0.79 11.38 19.75
CA PRO A 168 -0.17 12.02 18.87
C PRO A 168 -0.66 13.33 19.50
N LEU A 169 -1.11 14.30 18.70
CA LEU A 169 -1.56 15.60 19.18
C LEU A 169 -2.68 15.53 20.24
N GLY A 170 -3.51 14.48 20.16
CA GLY A 170 -4.58 14.20 21.12
C GLY A 170 -4.11 13.58 22.45
N TRP A 171 -2.85 13.16 22.56
CA TRP A 171 -2.32 12.54 23.78
C TRP A 171 -2.04 13.59 24.84
N ARG A 172 -2.91 13.68 25.87
CA ARG A 172 -2.84 14.66 26.96
C ARG A 172 -3.10 13.94 28.28
N PRO A 173 -2.08 13.31 28.91
CA PRO A 173 -2.27 12.62 30.17
C PRO A 173 -2.63 13.64 31.28
N THR A 174 -3.72 13.39 31.98
CA THR A 174 -4.18 14.24 33.09
C THR A 174 -3.31 14.08 34.34
N PHE A 175 -2.69 12.89 34.50
CA PHE A 175 -1.88 12.59 35.65
C PHE A 175 -0.51 13.30 35.54
N ARG A 176 -0.22 14.23 36.45
CA ARG A 176 1.00 15.07 36.45
C ARG A 176 2.29 14.26 36.52
N TYR A 177 2.29 13.15 37.27
CA TYR A 177 3.46 12.30 37.49
C TYR A 177 3.56 11.14 36.53
N TYR A 178 2.82 11.16 35.42
CA TYR A 178 2.90 10.13 34.43
C TYR A 178 4.31 10.04 33.80
N ASN A 179 4.87 8.83 33.77
CA ASN A 179 6.14 8.54 33.13
C ASN A 179 6.00 7.34 32.19
N VAL A 180 6.52 7.49 30.99
CA VAL A 180 6.47 6.46 29.93
C VAL A 180 7.13 5.17 30.39
N TRP A 181 8.29 5.27 31.04
CA TRP A 181 9.07 4.11 31.50
C TRP A 181 8.38 3.35 32.64
N VAL A 182 7.66 4.04 33.51
CA VAL A 182 6.87 3.40 34.56
C VAL A 182 5.75 2.56 33.97
N SER A 183 5.11 2.99 32.89
CA SER A 183 4.12 2.17 32.17
C SER A 183 4.75 0.92 31.53
N LEU A 184 5.97 1.03 31.01
CA LEU A 184 6.69 -0.13 30.47
C LEU A 184 7.03 -1.13 31.58
N VAL A 185 7.54 -0.65 32.71
CA VAL A 185 7.84 -1.48 33.89
C VAL A 185 6.55 -2.15 34.39
N GLY A 186 5.44 -1.39 34.47
CA GLY A 186 4.13 -1.93 34.85
C GLY A 186 3.66 -3.06 33.92
N PHE A 187 3.84 -2.90 32.62
CA PHE A 187 3.57 -3.95 31.63
C PHE A 187 4.40 -5.22 31.89
N LEU A 188 5.72 -5.06 32.00
CA LEU A 188 6.64 -6.17 32.22
C LEU A 188 6.35 -6.89 33.57
N MET A 189 6.04 -6.13 34.60
CA MET A 189 5.70 -6.66 35.93
C MET A 189 4.40 -7.47 35.89
N CYS A 190 3.35 -6.99 35.19
CA CYS A 190 2.13 -7.76 35.01
C CYS A 190 2.39 -9.09 34.30
N VAL A 191 3.17 -9.08 33.24
CA VAL A 191 3.53 -10.31 32.49
C VAL A 191 4.34 -11.26 33.37
N ALA A 192 5.30 -10.75 34.14
CA ALA A 192 6.11 -11.57 35.05
C ALA A 192 5.23 -12.23 36.12
N ILE A 193 4.30 -11.49 36.73
CA ILE A 193 3.37 -12.03 37.75
C ILE A 193 2.44 -13.10 37.13
N MET A 194 1.94 -12.88 35.89
CA MET A 194 1.15 -13.88 35.18
C MET A 194 1.90 -15.23 35.10
N LEU A 195 3.16 -15.20 34.66
CA LEU A 195 3.97 -16.40 34.50
C LEU A 195 4.31 -17.05 35.86
N LEU A 196 4.49 -16.25 36.92
CA LEU A 196 4.76 -16.74 38.27
C LEU A 196 3.54 -17.44 38.90
N ILE A 197 2.31 -16.94 38.64
CA ILE A 197 1.07 -17.57 39.16
C ILE A 197 0.88 -18.93 38.52
N SER A 198 0.89 -19.02 37.19
CA SER A 198 0.77 -20.27 36.46
C SER A 198 1.21 -20.05 35.01
N TRP A 199 2.34 -20.62 34.61
CA TRP A 199 2.83 -20.51 33.24
C TRP A 199 1.89 -21.13 32.21
N VAL A 200 1.18 -22.24 32.57
CA VAL A 200 0.24 -22.92 31.67
C VAL A 200 -0.97 -22.03 31.40
N MET A 201 -1.60 -21.47 32.45
CA MET A 201 -2.76 -20.60 32.28
C MET A 201 -2.39 -19.27 31.62
N SER A 202 -1.17 -18.80 31.80
CA SER A 202 -0.67 -17.63 31.08
C SER A 202 -0.56 -17.86 29.58
N LEU A 203 -0.05 -19.02 29.14
CA LEU A 203 0.00 -19.39 27.73
C LEU A 203 -1.41 -19.49 27.12
N VAL A 204 -2.36 -20.07 27.83
CA VAL A 204 -3.77 -20.13 27.40
C VAL A 204 -4.33 -18.72 27.23
N THR A 205 -4.09 -17.84 28.21
CA THR A 205 -4.52 -16.44 28.16
C THR A 205 -3.90 -15.70 26.96
N PHE A 206 -2.59 -15.84 26.75
CA PHE A 206 -1.92 -15.24 25.57
C PHE A 206 -2.48 -15.79 24.24
N ALA A 207 -2.74 -17.08 24.15
CA ALA A 207 -3.34 -17.68 22.94
C ALA A 207 -4.73 -17.09 22.65
N ILE A 208 -5.57 -16.90 23.67
CA ILE A 208 -6.88 -16.26 23.54
C ILE A 208 -6.73 -14.82 23.05
N PHE A 209 -5.89 -14.00 23.71
CA PHE A 209 -5.68 -12.61 23.31
C PHE A 209 -5.11 -12.49 21.91
N PHE A 210 -4.15 -13.34 21.54
CA PHE A 210 -3.59 -13.35 20.19
C PHE A 210 -4.64 -13.72 19.13
N THR A 211 -5.51 -14.70 19.43
CA THR A 211 -6.62 -15.07 18.54
C THR A 211 -7.60 -13.90 18.35
N LEU A 212 -7.98 -13.23 19.44
CA LEU A 212 -8.84 -12.04 19.38
C LEU A 212 -8.19 -10.91 18.57
N TYR A 213 -6.90 -10.70 18.76
CA TYR A 213 -6.13 -9.71 17.98
C TYR A 213 -6.12 -10.05 16.48
N LEU A 214 -5.87 -11.33 16.13
CA LEU A 214 -5.90 -11.75 14.72
C LEU A 214 -7.28 -11.54 14.08
N ILE A 215 -8.37 -11.86 14.80
CA ILE A 215 -9.73 -11.63 14.30
C ILE A 215 -9.95 -10.15 13.97
N VAL A 216 -9.55 -9.23 14.86
CA VAL A 216 -9.69 -7.79 14.63
C VAL A 216 -8.78 -7.33 13.49
N HIS A 217 -7.53 -7.83 13.44
CA HIS A 217 -6.56 -7.48 12.42
C HIS A 217 -7.01 -7.86 11.01
N TYR A 218 -7.60 -9.05 10.85
CA TYR A 218 -8.09 -9.50 9.52
C TYR A 218 -9.41 -8.85 9.12
N ARG A 219 -10.26 -8.48 10.09
CA ARG A 219 -11.57 -7.91 9.78
C ARG A 219 -11.54 -6.43 9.45
N HIS A 220 -10.56 -5.69 9.94
CA HIS A 220 -10.49 -4.23 9.79
C HIS A 220 -11.85 -3.55 10.02
N PRO A 221 -12.41 -3.61 11.26
CA PRO A 221 -13.72 -3.02 11.52
C PRO A 221 -13.69 -1.51 11.25
N ASP A 222 -14.75 -1.01 10.61
CA ASP A 222 -14.92 0.41 10.27
C ASP A 222 -15.30 1.22 11.52
N VAL A 223 -14.38 1.31 12.49
CA VAL A 223 -14.58 2.09 13.71
C VAL A 223 -13.77 3.38 13.67
N ASN A 224 -14.41 4.48 13.99
CA ASN A 224 -13.80 5.82 13.97
C ASN A 224 -13.11 6.15 15.31
N TRP A 225 -12.22 5.27 15.81
CA TRP A 225 -11.49 5.51 17.06
C TRP A 225 -10.18 6.25 16.89
N GLY A 226 -9.70 6.40 15.64
CA GLY A 226 -8.34 6.78 15.32
C GLY A 226 -7.34 5.68 15.69
N SER A 227 -6.25 5.59 14.96
CA SER A 227 -5.22 4.56 15.17
C SER A 227 -3.93 5.21 15.64
N SER A 228 -3.43 4.80 16.81
CA SER A 228 -2.09 5.20 17.28
C SER A 228 -1.00 4.69 16.34
N THR A 229 -1.23 3.54 15.68
CA THR A 229 -0.34 2.98 14.67
C THR A 229 -0.26 3.88 13.44
N GLN A 230 -1.37 4.48 13.01
CA GLN A 230 -1.39 5.45 11.91
C GLN A 230 -0.58 6.70 12.26
N ALA A 231 -0.73 7.22 13.47
CA ALA A 231 0.04 8.36 13.94
C ALA A 231 1.55 8.06 14.02
N GLN A 232 1.91 6.85 14.46
CA GLN A 232 3.30 6.38 14.46
C GLN A 232 3.85 6.27 13.04
N MET A 233 3.10 5.66 12.12
CA MET A 233 3.49 5.50 10.73
C MET A 233 3.75 6.87 10.07
N TYR A 234 2.87 7.84 10.30
CA TYR A 234 3.06 9.21 9.82
C TYR A 234 4.36 9.82 10.35
N LYS A 235 4.58 9.77 11.67
CA LYS A 235 5.77 10.33 12.33
C LYS A 235 7.05 9.66 11.84
N THR A 236 7.06 8.34 11.74
CA THR A 236 8.22 7.57 11.27
C THR A 236 8.53 7.88 9.80
N THR A 237 7.49 7.91 8.94
CA THR A 237 7.65 8.26 7.52
C THR A 237 8.19 9.66 7.35
N LEU A 238 7.63 10.66 8.04
CA LEU A 238 8.10 12.03 7.98
C LEU A 238 9.56 12.16 8.44
N SER A 239 9.92 11.52 9.55
CA SER A 239 11.29 11.49 10.05
C SER A 239 12.24 10.83 9.05
N SER A 240 11.83 9.72 8.42
CA SER A 240 12.62 9.01 7.40
C SER A 240 12.85 9.88 6.17
N VAL A 241 11.83 10.62 5.72
CA VAL A 241 11.96 11.56 4.59
C VAL A 241 12.92 12.70 4.93
N HIS A 242 12.84 13.27 6.14
CA HIS A 242 13.78 14.30 6.58
C HIS A 242 15.23 13.77 6.68
N ASN A 243 15.41 12.57 7.18
CA ASN A 243 16.73 11.95 7.25
C ASN A 243 17.29 11.68 5.85
N LEU A 244 16.45 11.20 4.93
CA LEU A 244 16.82 11.01 3.52
C LEU A 244 17.24 12.33 2.87
N ALA A 245 16.54 13.43 3.15
CA ALA A 245 16.86 14.75 2.61
C ALA A 245 18.24 15.27 3.06
N ARG A 246 18.75 14.84 4.21
CA ARG A 246 20.06 15.23 4.75
C ARG A 246 21.21 14.33 4.28
N THR A 247 20.92 13.14 3.73
CA THR A 247 21.96 12.21 3.28
C THR A 247 22.55 12.67 1.94
N SER A 248 23.84 12.57 1.71
CA SER A 248 24.47 12.89 0.41
C SER A 248 24.06 11.88 -0.66
N GLU A 249 23.84 12.35 -1.90
CA GLU A 249 23.58 11.46 -3.04
C GLU A 249 24.86 10.78 -3.49
N HIS A 250 24.72 9.51 -3.84
CA HIS A 250 25.80 8.74 -4.43
C HIS A 250 25.25 7.93 -5.61
N VAL A 251 25.99 7.87 -6.70
CA VAL A 251 25.58 7.18 -7.94
C VAL A 251 25.23 5.72 -7.69
N LYS A 252 25.89 5.02 -6.74
CA LYS A 252 25.56 3.64 -6.34
C LYS A 252 24.13 3.46 -5.82
N ASN A 253 23.52 4.53 -5.31
CA ASN A 253 22.17 4.53 -4.75
C ASN A 253 21.16 5.18 -5.70
N TYR A 254 21.50 5.28 -6.99
CA TYR A 254 20.58 5.82 -7.99
C TYR A 254 19.36 4.91 -8.17
N TRP A 255 18.19 5.51 -8.13
CA TRP A 255 16.92 4.89 -8.45
C TRP A 255 16.18 5.73 -9.49
N PRO A 256 15.68 5.13 -10.59
CA PRO A 256 14.82 5.86 -11.52
C PRO A 256 13.50 6.20 -10.81
N GLN A 257 13.27 7.46 -10.53
CA GLN A 257 12.05 8.01 -9.95
C GLN A 257 11.24 8.66 -11.06
N LEU A 258 10.05 8.12 -11.36
CA LEU A 258 9.30 8.47 -12.56
C LEU A 258 8.20 9.48 -12.29
N LEU A 259 8.13 10.51 -13.13
CA LEU A 259 6.93 11.31 -13.38
C LEU A 259 6.34 10.86 -14.72
N ILE A 260 5.13 10.30 -14.70
CA ILE A 260 4.46 9.78 -15.89
C ILE A 260 3.32 10.71 -16.27
N LEU A 261 3.42 11.39 -17.40
CA LEU A 261 2.33 12.23 -17.93
C LEU A 261 1.34 11.36 -18.71
N ALA A 262 0.52 10.61 -17.97
CA ALA A 262 -0.45 9.69 -18.56
C ALA A 262 -1.86 10.28 -18.69
N GLY A 263 -2.17 11.39 -18.03
CA GLY A 263 -3.55 11.79 -17.82
C GLY A 263 -4.24 10.82 -16.88
N LYS A 264 -5.45 10.36 -17.21
CA LYS A 264 -6.07 9.27 -16.44
C LYS A 264 -5.28 7.98 -16.65
N PRO A 265 -4.87 7.30 -15.56
CA PRO A 265 -4.11 6.04 -15.66
C PRO A 265 -4.85 4.97 -16.46
N GLN A 266 -6.17 5.00 -16.42
CA GLN A 266 -7.07 4.06 -17.11
C GLN A 266 -6.98 4.17 -18.63
N ASP A 267 -6.75 5.38 -19.14
CA ASP A 267 -6.73 5.66 -20.57
C ASP A 267 -5.41 5.18 -21.22
N ARG A 268 -4.31 5.07 -20.43
CA ARG A 268 -2.97 4.69 -20.91
C ARG A 268 -2.33 3.57 -20.06
N PRO A 269 -2.92 2.39 -20.00
CA PRO A 269 -2.48 1.31 -19.11
C PRO A 269 -1.07 0.80 -19.45
N ALA A 270 -0.70 0.73 -20.74
CA ALA A 270 0.64 0.27 -21.15
C ALA A 270 1.75 1.17 -20.63
N LEU A 271 1.54 2.50 -20.60
CA LEU A 271 2.49 3.47 -20.06
C LEU A 271 2.69 3.30 -18.55
N ILE A 272 1.60 3.05 -17.83
CA ILE A 272 1.63 2.78 -16.38
C ILE A 272 2.33 1.44 -16.09
N ASP A 273 2.06 0.41 -16.89
CA ASP A 273 2.69 -0.91 -16.71
C ASP A 273 4.20 -0.86 -16.97
N LEU A 274 4.65 -0.10 -17.99
CA LEU A 274 6.08 0.14 -18.20
C LEU A 274 6.71 0.88 -17.02
N GLY A 275 6.09 1.95 -16.52
CA GLY A 275 6.56 2.65 -15.33
C GLY A 275 6.66 1.71 -14.12
N ASN A 276 5.68 0.84 -13.92
CA ASN A 276 5.72 -0.17 -12.85
C ASN A 276 6.81 -1.23 -13.05
N LEU A 277 7.13 -1.61 -14.31
CA LEU A 277 8.26 -2.50 -14.59
C LEU A 277 9.59 -1.86 -14.19
N ILE A 278 9.79 -0.59 -14.50
CA ILE A 278 11.01 0.14 -14.16
C ILE A 278 11.12 0.30 -12.64
N THR A 279 10.07 0.76 -11.96
CA THR A 279 10.09 1.11 -10.52
C THR A 279 9.89 -0.11 -9.62
N LYS A 280 9.05 -1.05 -9.98
CA LYS A 280 8.65 -2.27 -9.24
C LYS A 280 8.61 -2.11 -7.72
N SER A 281 7.89 -1.10 -7.25
CA SER A 281 7.67 -0.85 -5.82
C SER A 281 8.92 -0.48 -4.99
N GLY A 282 10.07 -0.34 -5.61
CA GLY A 282 11.31 0.07 -4.93
C GLY A 282 11.64 1.55 -5.13
N SER A 283 10.97 2.21 -6.08
CA SER A 283 11.24 3.59 -6.48
C SER A 283 9.94 4.40 -6.56
N LEU A 284 10.07 5.72 -6.49
CA LEU A 284 8.95 6.66 -6.60
C LEU A 284 8.36 6.63 -8.00
N MET A 285 7.04 6.55 -8.09
CA MET A 285 6.27 6.68 -9.31
C MET A 285 5.12 7.65 -9.07
N ILE A 286 5.06 8.72 -9.83
CA ILE A 286 4.00 9.72 -9.80
C ILE A 286 3.31 9.75 -11.14
N VAL A 287 2.00 9.61 -11.16
CA VAL A 287 1.16 9.71 -12.36
C VAL A 287 0.56 11.10 -12.41
N GLY A 288 0.97 11.88 -13.40
CA GLY A 288 0.52 13.24 -13.63
C GLY A 288 -0.70 13.28 -14.55
N ASP A 289 -1.73 13.96 -14.12
CA ASP A 289 -2.94 14.23 -14.88
C ASP A 289 -3.13 15.75 -15.05
N VAL A 290 -2.98 16.24 -16.28
CA VAL A 290 -3.15 17.63 -16.64
C VAL A 290 -4.48 17.81 -17.36
N GLN A 291 -5.33 18.69 -16.85
CA GLN A 291 -6.64 19.00 -17.41
C GLN A 291 -6.77 20.48 -17.76
N GLN A 292 -7.11 20.77 -19.00
CA GLN A 292 -7.35 22.16 -19.42
C GLN A 292 -8.61 22.74 -18.76
N LYS A 293 -9.66 21.90 -18.58
CA LYS A 293 -10.89 22.31 -17.92
C LYS A 293 -10.67 22.52 -16.42
N LYS A 294 -11.15 23.65 -15.90
CA LYS A 294 -11.17 23.91 -14.45
C LYS A 294 -12.21 23.00 -13.81
N LEU A 295 -11.75 22.09 -12.94
CA LEU A 295 -12.58 21.14 -12.22
C LEU A 295 -12.99 21.69 -10.85
N SER A 296 -14.21 21.37 -10.39
CA SER A 296 -14.62 21.61 -9.02
C SER A 296 -13.85 20.71 -8.03
N TYR A 297 -13.82 21.07 -6.75
CA TYR A 297 -13.18 20.26 -5.72
C TYR A 297 -13.73 18.82 -5.66
N LYS A 298 -15.06 18.67 -5.79
CA LYS A 298 -15.72 17.35 -5.78
C LYS A 298 -15.29 16.47 -6.97
N GLU A 299 -15.29 17.05 -8.17
CA GLU A 299 -14.84 16.34 -9.39
C GLU A 299 -13.36 15.95 -9.32
N ARG A 300 -12.52 16.87 -8.84
CA ARG A 300 -11.09 16.60 -8.64
C ARG A 300 -10.85 15.47 -7.64
N SER A 301 -11.52 15.51 -6.49
CA SER A 301 -11.40 14.47 -5.46
C SER A 301 -11.93 13.13 -5.94
N TYR A 302 -13.05 13.11 -6.67
CA TYR A 302 -13.57 11.90 -7.30
C TYR A 302 -12.58 11.30 -8.29
N ARG A 303 -12.00 12.13 -9.16
CA ARG A 303 -11.04 11.71 -10.18
C ARG A 303 -9.76 11.12 -9.55
N LEU A 304 -9.22 11.75 -8.51
CA LEU A 304 -8.08 11.21 -7.77
C LEU A 304 -8.39 9.86 -7.14
N ARG A 305 -9.54 9.73 -6.45
CA ARG A 305 -9.95 8.46 -5.83
C ARG A 305 -10.13 7.35 -6.86
N ALA A 306 -10.76 7.64 -7.99
CA ALA A 306 -10.95 6.66 -9.06
C ALA A 306 -9.60 6.20 -9.67
N SER A 307 -8.65 7.13 -9.84
CA SER A 307 -7.30 6.80 -10.29
C SER A 307 -6.54 5.94 -9.28
N ASP A 308 -6.60 6.28 -7.99
CA ASP A 308 -5.97 5.50 -6.92
C ASP A 308 -6.58 4.09 -6.79
N GLU A 309 -7.91 3.97 -6.91
CA GLU A 309 -8.61 2.68 -6.86
C GLU A 309 -8.17 1.78 -8.02
N TRP A 310 -8.14 2.31 -9.24
CA TRP A 310 -7.68 1.59 -10.41
C TRP A 310 -6.21 1.11 -10.26
N LEU A 311 -5.32 1.96 -9.76
CA LEU A 311 -3.93 1.59 -9.49
C LEU A 311 -3.82 0.48 -8.45
N ARG A 312 -4.66 0.50 -7.42
CA ARG A 312 -4.72 -0.55 -6.38
C ARG A 312 -5.20 -1.88 -6.94
N GLU A 313 -6.28 -1.87 -7.74
CA GLU A 313 -6.80 -3.07 -8.40
C GLU A 313 -5.74 -3.71 -9.30
N ARG A 314 -4.97 -2.86 -10.02
CA ARG A 314 -3.89 -3.30 -10.87
C ARG A 314 -2.61 -3.69 -10.11
N LYS A 315 -2.59 -3.49 -8.78
CA LYS A 315 -1.43 -3.72 -7.88
C LYS A 315 -0.20 -2.87 -8.25
N VAL A 316 -0.44 -1.67 -8.75
CA VAL A 316 0.60 -0.67 -9.06
C VAL A 316 0.74 0.28 -7.88
N ARG A 317 1.97 0.46 -7.39
CA ARG A 317 2.28 1.42 -6.31
C ARG A 317 2.73 2.74 -6.92
N ALA A 318 1.81 3.66 -7.06
CA ALA A 318 2.07 5.01 -7.58
C ALA A 318 1.24 6.04 -6.83
N PHE A 319 1.66 7.28 -6.89
CA PHE A 319 0.91 8.44 -6.40
C PHE A 319 0.30 9.18 -7.59
N CYS A 320 -0.91 9.70 -7.43
CA CYS A 320 -1.56 10.52 -8.44
C CYS A 320 -1.40 12.00 -8.12
N ALA A 321 -0.98 12.79 -9.11
CA ALA A 321 -0.92 14.24 -9.05
C ALA A 321 -1.81 14.83 -10.15
N ASN A 322 -2.74 15.70 -9.80
CA ASN A 322 -3.69 16.30 -10.74
C ASN A 322 -3.58 17.82 -10.74
N VAL A 323 -3.40 18.39 -11.94
CA VAL A 323 -3.39 19.83 -12.20
C VAL A 323 -4.51 20.15 -13.19
N ASN A 324 -5.33 21.15 -12.88
CA ASN A 324 -6.48 21.51 -13.72
C ASN A 324 -6.57 23.02 -13.94
N GLY A 325 -7.20 23.40 -15.05
CA GLY A 325 -7.37 24.81 -15.46
C GLY A 325 -6.16 25.42 -16.17
N TYR A 326 -5.24 24.59 -16.66
CA TYR A 326 -4.02 25.03 -17.36
C TYR A 326 -3.87 24.32 -18.70
N SER A 327 -3.13 24.93 -19.63
CA SER A 327 -2.69 24.25 -20.85
C SER A 327 -1.79 23.05 -20.52
N PHE A 328 -1.63 22.13 -21.46
CA PHE A 328 -0.79 20.94 -21.25
C PHE A 328 0.64 21.33 -20.85
N GLU A 329 1.25 22.31 -21.55
CA GLU A 329 2.60 22.78 -21.26
C GLU A 329 2.71 23.36 -19.84
N THR A 330 1.81 24.30 -19.49
CA THR A 330 1.86 24.96 -18.18
C THR A 330 1.58 23.97 -17.05
N GLY A 331 0.63 23.05 -17.24
CA GLY A 331 0.31 22.03 -16.26
C GLY A 331 1.42 20.99 -16.09
N ALA A 332 2.07 20.57 -17.18
CA ALA A 332 3.23 19.68 -17.14
C ALA A 332 4.40 20.35 -16.43
N ARG A 333 4.68 21.63 -16.73
CA ARG A 333 5.71 22.44 -16.05
C ARG A 333 5.44 22.53 -14.54
N ALA A 334 4.20 22.77 -14.15
CA ALA A 334 3.81 22.80 -12.74
C ALA A 334 4.06 21.43 -12.06
N LEU A 335 3.73 20.31 -12.71
CA LEU A 335 4.02 18.98 -12.20
C LEU A 335 5.52 18.71 -12.08
N ILE A 336 6.31 19.05 -13.12
CA ILE A 336 7.76 18.86 -13.12
C ILE A 336 8.43 19.60 -11.95
N GLN A 337 7.96 20.81 -11.63
CA GLN A 337 8.57 21.66 -10.61
C GLN A 337 8.06 21.39 -9.19
N SER A 338 6.83 20.89 -9.03
CA SER A 338 6.17 20.82 -7.72
C SER A 338 6.00 19.40 -7.18
N THR A 339 6.18 18.33 -7.99
CA THR A 339 5.96 16.99 -7.52
C THR A 339 7.13 16.45 -6.72
N GLY A 340 6.81 15.84 -5.57
CA GLY A 340 7.80 15.21 -4.70
C GLY A 340 7.95 15.89 -3.35
N VAL A 341 8.72 15.27 -2.46
CA VAL A 341 9.03 15.77 -1.12
C VAL A 341 10.49 15.47 -0.77
N GLY A 342 11.26 16.53 -0.57
CA GLY A 342 12.68 16.41 -0.26
C GLY A 342 13.46 15.75 -1.40
N ARG A 343 14.04 14.55 -1.15
CA ARG A 343 14.73 13.74 -2.17
C ARG A 343 13.86 12.72 -2.89
N LEU A 344 12.64 12.54 -2.44
CA LEU A 344 11.65 11.77 -3.18
C LEU A 344 11.05 12.66 -4.26
N VAL A 345 11.85 12.97 -5.30
CA VAL A 345 11.50 13.83 -6.44
C VAL A 345 11.76 13.05 -7.72
N PRO A 346 10.85 13.10 -8.71
CA PRO A 346 11.09 12.48 -10.00
C PRO A 346 12.40 12.97 -10.64
N ASN A 347 13.17 12.05 -11.21
CA ASN A 347 14.37 12.32 -11.98
C ASN A 347 14.24 11.91 -13.46
N VAL A 348 13.16 11.21 -13.82
CA VAL A 348 12.85 10.81 -15.19
C VAL A 348 11.40 11.17 -15.52
N LEU A 349 11.20 11.90 -16.60
CA LEU A 349 9.89 12.15 -17.19
C LEU A 349 9.57 11.05 -18.21
N LEU A 350 8.47 10.34 -18.02
CA LEU A 350 7.98 9.33 -18.95
C LEU A 350 6.70 9.82 -19.63
N MET A 351 6.72 9.86 -20.96
CA MET A 351 5.60 10.33 -21.79
C MET A 351 5.25 9.31 -22.87
N GLY A 352 4.02 9.38 -23.36
CA GLY A 352 3.61 8.68 -24.58
C GLY A 352 3.98 9.49 -25.81
N TYR A 353 4.30 8.78 -26.91
CA TYR A 353 4.45 9.42 -28.22
C TYR A 353 3.10 9.97 -28.71
N LYS A 354 3.11 11.20 -29.24
CA LYS A 354 1.90 11.85 -29.77
C LYS A 354 1.61 11.32 -31.18
N THR A 355 0.75 10.33 -31.26
CA THR A 355 0.41 9.62 -32.52
C THR A 355 -0.40 10.49 -33.50
N ASP A 356 -1.18 11.43 -33.00
CA ASP A 356 -2.02 12.35 -33.74
C ASP A 356 -1.28 13.63 -34.20
N TRP A 357 0.05 13.62 -34.18
CA TRP A 357 0.86 14.80 -34.47
C TRP A 357 0.63 15.40 -35.88
N THR A 358 0.27 14.55 -36.87
CA THR A 358 -0.01 15.01 -38.25
C THR A 358 -1.34 15.74 -38.40
N THR A 359 -2.26 15.59 -37.44
CA THR A 359 -3.60 16.17 -37.43
C THR A 359 -3.80 17.21 -36.33
N SER A 360 -2.83 17.32 -35.40
CA SER A 360 -2.87 18.24 -34.27
C SER A 360 -2.56 19.66 -34.71
N SER A 361 -3.03 20.65 -33.91
CA SER A 361 -2.70 22.04 -34.10
C SER A 361 -1.21 22.32 -33.90
N ALA A 362 -0.69 23.33 -34.55
CA ALA A 362 0.72 23.79 -34.37
C ALA A 362 1.04 24.09 -32.90
N ALA A 363 0.11 24.74 -32.18
CA ALA A 363 0.24 25.05 -30.76
C ALA A 363 0.32 23.81 -29.87
N ASP A 364 -0.41 22.74 -30.18
CA ASP A 364 -0.35 21.48 -29.44
C ASP A 364 0.97 20.74 -29.67
N LEU A 365 1.51 20.81 -30.89
CA LEU A 365 2.82 20.23 -31.21
C LEU A 365 3.93 20.97 -30.47
N GLU A 366 3.88 22.29 -30.52
CA GLU A 366 4.84 23.13 -29.80
C GLU A 366 4.77 22.94 -28.30
N SER A 367 3.57 22.85 -27.73
CA SER A 367 3.36 22.52 -26.32
C SER A 367 3.96 21.17 -25.93
N TYR A 368 3.80 20.14 -26.76
CA TYR A 368 4.40 18.83 -26.52
C TYR A 368 5.93 18.90 -26.55
N PHE A 369 6.50 19.58 -27.53
CA PHE A 369 7.94 19.73 -27.68
C PHE A 369 8.55 20.57 -26.56
N ASN A 370 7.90 21.67 -26.17
CA ASN A 370 8.30 22.51 -25.05
C ASN A 370 8.33 21.78 -23.71
N VAL A 371 7.43 20.82 -23.48
CA VAL A 371 7.47 20.00 -22.27
C VAL A 371 8.75 19.17 -22.18
N LEU A 372 9.25 18.63 -23.31
CA LEU A 372 10.52 17.90 -23.34
C LEU A 372 11.69 18.82 -22.97
N HIS A 373 11.74 20.03 -23.52
CA HIS A 373 12.75 21.03 -23.17
C HIS A 373 12.65 21.44 -21.70
N THR A 374 11.43 21.66 -21.20
CA THR A 374 11.20 22.02 -19.80
C THR A 374 11.71 20.93 -18.85
N ALA A 375 11.57 19.64 -19.21
CA ALA A 375 12.14 18.55 -18.43
C ALA A 375 13.66 18.64 -18.32
N PHE A 376 14.35 18.90 -19.43
CA PHE A 376 15.81 19.09 -19.43
C PHE A 376 16.27 20.33 -18.68
N GLU A 377 15.56 21.44 -18.83
CA GLU A 377 15.83 22.68 -18.06
C GLU A 377 15.75 22.42 -16.55
N ASN A 378 14.87 21.50 -16.11
CA ASN A 378 14.73 21.07 -14.72
C ASN A 378 15.60 19.84 -14.37
N ARG A 379 16.56 19.47 -15.21
CA ARG A 379 17.48 18.34 -15.03
C ARG A 379 16.79 16.97 -14.88
N LEU A 380 15.61 16.79 -15.47
CA LEU A 380 15.00 15.48 -15.61
C LEU A 380 15.50 14.79 -16.87
N ALA A 381 15.74 13.49 -16.77
CA ALA A 381 15.87 12.66 -17.96
C ALA A 381 14.49 12.49 -18.63
N VAL A 382 14.47 12.21 -19.92
CA VAL A 382 13.23 12.05 -20.68
C VAL A 382 13.16 10.66 -21.29
N ALA A 383 11.99 10.03 -21.20
CA ALA A 383 11.67 8.78 -21.85
C ALA A 383 10.35 8.91 -22.60
N ILE A 384 10.32 8.54 -23.90
CA ILE A 384 9.12 8.57 -24.74
C ILE A 384 8.85 7.17 -25.23
N VAL A 385 7.62 6.68 -25.00
CA VAL A 385 7.18 5.35 -25.42
C VAL A 385 6.31 5.47 -26.66
N ARG A 386 6.63 4.68 -27.68
CA ARG A 386 5.78 4.45 -28.85
C ARG A 386 5.41 2.98 -28.97
N ILE A 387 4.13 2.72 -29.18
CA ILE A 387 3.58 1.41 -29.51
C ILE A 387 2.80 1.56 -30.83
N ALA A 388 2.89 0.62 -31.74
CA ALA A 388 2.29 0.70 -33.07
C ALA A 388 0.77 0.96 -33.05
N GLY A 389 0.05 0.37 -32.07
CA GLY A 389 -1.39 0.57 -31.88
C GLY A 389 -1.78 1.84 -31.12
N GLY A 390 -0.82 2.69 -30.75
CA GLY A 390 -1.03 3.86 -29.91
C GLY A 390 -1.10 3.51 -28.41
N LEU A 391 -1.25 4.55 -27.57
CA LEU A 391 -1.29 4.42 -26.12
C LEU A 391 -2.65 4.77 -25.51
N ASP A 392 -3.48 5.50 -26.26
CA ASP A 392 -4.79 6.00 -25.80
C ASP A 392 -5.87 4.97 -26.14
N PHE A 393 -6.30 4.23 -25.13
CA PHE A 393 -7.34 3.20 -25.30
C PHE A 393 -8.72 3.67 -24.83
N GLY A 394 -8.78 4.81 -24.11
CA GLY A 394 -10.01 5.31 -23.48
C GLY A 394 -10.50 4.40 -22.35
N PRO A 395 -11.62 4.73 -21.70
CA PRO A 395 -12.23 3.86 -20.72
C PRO A 395 -12.72 2.59 -21.43
N VAL A 396 -12.05 1.48 -21.17
CA VAL A 396 -12.46 0.15 -21.63
C VAL A 396 -13.74 -0.21 -20.88
N ALA A 397 -14.87 -0.17 -21.55
CA ALA A 397 -16.12 -0.67 -21.03
C ALA A 397 -16.15 -2.19 -21.22
N GLU A 398 -16.09 -2.95 -20.12
CA GLU A 398 -16.41 -4.37 -20.13
C GLU A 398 -17.92 -4.53 -20.31
N GLU A 399 -18.37 -4.82 -21.53
CA GLU A 399 -19.73 -5.28 -21.77
C GLU A 399 -19.81 -6.78 -21.48
N THR A 400 -20.40 -7.14 -20.34
CA THR A 400 -20.83 -8.52 -20.09
C THR A 400 -21.94 -8.88 -21.07
N PRO A 401 -21.83 -9.98 -21.83
CA PRO A 401 -22.92 -10.39 -22.72
C PRO A 401 -24.18 -10.69 -21.89
N ALA A 402 -25.25 -10.00 -22.21
CA ALA A 402 -26.56 -10.36 -21.73
C ALA A 402 -26.90 -11.77 -22.22
N SER A 403 -27.02 -12.75 -21.31
CA SER A 403 -27.60 -14.04 -21.58
C SER A 403 -28.98 -13.85 -22.21
N GLY A 404 -29.17 -14.44 -23.38
CA GLY A 404 -30.31 -14.23 -24.25
C GLY A 404 -31.66 -14.30 -23.55
N LEU A 405 -32.42 -13.24 -23.76
CA LEU A 405 -33.87 -13.22 -23.74
C LEU A 405 -34.31 -12.23 -24.81
N THR A 406 -34.88 -12.78 -25.83
CA THR A 406 -35.61 -12.10 -26.91
C THR A 406 -36.69 -11.19 -26.36
N GLY A 407 -36.74 -9.93 -26.83
CA GLY A 407 -37.92 -9.11 -26.68
C GLY A 407 -37.68 -7.61 -26.60
N THR A 408 -37.89 -6.94 -27.76
CA THR A 408 -38.37 -5.57 -27.97
C THR A 408 -37.68 -4.36 -27.33
N SER A 409 -37.27 -3.49 -28.24
CA SER A 409 -36.81 -2.10 -28.13
C SER A 409 -37.32 -1.28 -26.95
N SER A 410 -36.37 -0.61 -26.25
CA SER A 410 -36.52 0.81 -25.91
C SER A 410 -35.22 1.32 -25.30
N THR A 411 -34.73 2.45 -25.81
CA THR A 411 -33.80 3.45 -25.26
C THR A 411 -32.95 3.02 -24.05
N GLY A 412 -31.66 2.71 -24.31
CA GLY A 412 -30.69 2.30 -23.30
C GLY A 412 -30.15 3.46 -22.49
N GLU A 413 -30.53 3.55 -21.25
CA GLU A 413 -29.76 4.24 -20.22
C GLU A 413 -28.58 3.39 -19.76
N LEU A 414 -27.38 3.93 -19.87
CA LEU A 414 -26.14 3.35 -19.36
C LEU A 414 -26.22 3.15 -17.83
N ARG A 415 -26.48 1.94 -17.38
CA ARG A 415 -26.39 1.57 -15.97
C ARG A 415 -24.90 1.35 -15.58
N VAL A 416 -24.28 2.41 -15.08
CA VAL A 416 -23.04 2.30 -14.33
C VAL A 416 -23.30 1.54 -13.03
N ARG A 417 -22.66 0.40 -12.85
CA ARG A 417 -22.71 -0.38 -11.61
C ARG A 417 -22.04 0.42 -10.49
N ARG A 418 -22.84 1.09 -9.67
CA ARG A 418 -22.40 1.73 -8.44
C ARG A 418 -22.16 0.64 -7.39
N GLY A 419 -20.91 0.45 -6.99
CA GLY A 419 -20.60 -0.14 -5.70
C GLY A 419 -21.10 0.77 -4.57
N PRO A 420 -21.29 0.25 -3.34
CA PRO A 420 -21.86 1.04 -2.26
C PRO A 420 -20.96 2.22 -1.91
N LEU A 421 -21.44 3.42 -2.19
CA LEU A 421 -20.88 4.68 -1.71
C LEU A 421 -21.10 4.78 -0.20
N ILE A 422 -20.05 4.61 0.57
CA ILE A 422 -20.02 5.01 1.98
C ILE A 422 -19.86 6.53 1.98
N MET A 423 -20.95 7.24 2.23
CA MET A 423 -20.90 8.66 2.54
C MET A 423 -20.28 8.83 3.93
N HIS A 424 -19.05 9.31 4.00
CA HIS A 424 -18.55 9.98 5.19
C HIS A 424 -19.12 11.41 5.19
N ALA A 425 -19.96 11.71 6.18
CA ALA A 425 -20.40 13.05 6.46
C ALA A 425 -19.21 13.83 7.04
N ASP A 426 -18.63 14.71 6.24
CA ASP A 426 -17.74 15.76 6.74
C ASP A 426 -18.63 16.80 7.42
N SER A 427 -18.42 16.98 8.73
CA SER A 427 -18.98 18.05 9.52
C SER A 427 -18.32 19.38 9.16
N ASP A 428 -18.93 20.14 8.30
CA ASP A 428 -18.60 21.55 8.11
C ASP A 428 -19.19 22.37 9.27
N LEU A 429 -18.32 22.93 10.05
CA LEU A 429 -18.60 24.01 11.01
C LEU A 429 -18.87 25.31 10.23
N ASP A 430 -20.15 25.63 10.03
CA ASP A 430 -20.56 27.00 9.73
C ASP A 430 -21.24 27.62 10.94
N ILE A 431 -20.56 28.61 11.48
CA ILE A 431 -21.08 29.52 12.51
C ILE A 431 -21.90 30.60 11.78
N ARG A 432 -23.22 30.59 11.96
CA ARG A 432 -24.04 31.78 12.11
C ARG A 432 -25.50 31.44 12.35
N GLY A 433 -25.97 31.82 13.43
CA GLY A 433 -27.13 32.50 13.99
C GLY A 433 -28.53 32.30 13.40
N ASP A 434 -29.37 31.94 14.36
CA ASP A 434 -30.75 32.41 14.58
C ASP A 434 -31.95 31.62 14.05
N SER A 435 -32.81 31.34 15.06
CA SER A 435 -34.27 31.20 15.07
C SER A 435 -34.92 29.90 14.58
N THR A 436 -35.44 29.21 15.60
CA THR A 436 -36.58 28.27 15.72
C THR A 436 -37.84 28.53 14.86
N PRO A 437 -38.90 27.67 14.83
CA PRO A 437 -39.02 26.21 15.11
C PRO A 437 -39.91 25.43 14.10
N SER A 438 -40.01 24.10 14.31
CA SER A 438 -41.19 23.25 13.99
C SER A 438 -41.37 22.72 12.54
N SER A 439 -41.17 21.42 12.39
CA SER A 439 -42.24 20.45 12.12
C SER A 439 -41.75 19.03 11.83
N ARG A 440 -42.44 18.10 12.42
CA ARG A 440 -42.29 16.64 12.25
C ARG A 440 -42.62 16.24 10.81
N HIS A 441 -41.73 15.42 10.19
CA HIS A 441 -42.19 14.49 9.16
C HIS A 441 -41.47 13.15 9.27
N ASN A 442 -42.26 12.12 9.41
CA ASN A 442 -41.94 10.69 9.36
C ASN A 442 -41.31 10.32 8.03
N LEU A 443 -40.22 9.60 8.03
CA LEU A 443 -39.75 8.86 6.88
C LEU A 443 -39.56 7.39 7.25
N ASN A 444 -40.42 6.58 6.69
CA ASN A 444 -40.45 5.13 6.75
C ASN A 444 -39.15 4.55 6.15
N LEU A 445 -38.48 3.73 6.93
CA LEU A 445 -37.33 2.94 6.50
C LEU A 445 -37.84 1.62 5.92
N LEU A 446 -37.75 1.46 4.62
CA LEU A 446 -37.95 0.20 3.91
C LEU A 446 -36.70 -0.70 4.10
N THR A 447 -36.88 -1.74 4.87
CA THR A 447 -35.94 -2.85 5.02
C THR A 447 -36.07 -3.79 3.83
N LEU A 448 -35.01 -3.96 3.06
CA LEU A 448 -34.85 -5.07 2.11
C LEU A 448 -33.82 -6.06 2.69
N THR A 449 -34.35 -7.17 3.18
CA THR A 449 -33.60 -8.38 3.53
C THR A 449 -33.33 -9.19 2.28
N THR A 450 -32.07 -9.48 1.98
CA THR A 450 -31.69 -10.58 1.08
C THR A 450 -30.73 -11.50 1.82
N SER A 451 -31.31 -12.63 2.23
CA SER A 451 -30.60 -13.83 2.68
C SER A 451 -29.97 -14.53 1.47
N ARG A 452 -28.68 -14.82 1.52
CA ARG A 452 -28.05 -15.84 0.70
C ARG A 452 -27.33 -16.84 1.60
N SER A 453 -27.91 -18.01 1.67
CA SER A 453 -27.36 -19.22 2.26
C SER A 453 -26.17 -19.72 1.45
N PHE A 454 -25.04 -19.95 2.13
CA PHE A 454 -23.92 -20.73 1.59
C PHE A 454 -24.04 -22.15 2.14
N THR A 455 -24.23 -23.10 1.25
CA THR A 455 -24.08 -24.53 1.52
C THR A 455 -22.62 -24.93 1.30
N ILE A 456 -21.99 -25.44 2.35
CA ILE A 456 -20.70 -26.10 2.30
C ILE A 456 -20.96 -27.55 1.88
N SER A 457 -20.34 -27.99 0.80
CA SER A 457 -20.25 -29.39 0.41
C SER A 457 -18.81 -29.85 0.60
N GLU A 458 -18.58 -30.69 1.60
CA GLU A 458 -17.39 -31.53 1.72
C GLU A 458 -17.44 -32.65 0.66
N LYS A 459 -16.31 -32.87 0.00
CA LYS A 459 -15.87 -34.22 -0.40
C LYS A 459 -14.38 -34.25 -0.78
N SER A 460 -13.66 -34.95 0.06
CA SER A 460 -12.60 -35.97 -0.07
C SER A 460 -11.77 -36.07 -1.35
N ASP A 461 -10.45 -36.07 -1.09
CA ASP A 461 -9.33 -36.81 -1.67
C ASP A 461 -9.37 -37.28 -3.13
N THR A 462 -8.38 -36.80 -3.90
CA THR A 462 -7.40 -37.66 -4.58
C THR A 462 -6.23 -36.84 -5.12
N LYS A 463 -5.03 -37.33 -4.83
CA LYS A 463 -3.75 -36.95 -5.46
C LYS A 463 -3.80 -37.28 -6.96
N GLU A 464 -3.43 -36.35 -7.84
CA GLU A 464 -2.50 -36.60 -8.94
C GLU A 464 -2.20 -35.37 -9.80
N LYS A 465 -0.90 -35.22 -10.07
CA LYS A 465 -0.24 -34.60 -11.23
C LYS A 465 -0.42 -33.09 -11.50
N LYS A 466 0.63 -32.36 -11.06
CA LYS A 466 1.11 -31.14 -11.73
C LYS A 466 1.33 -31.44 -13.22
N LYS A 467 0.50 -30.86 -14.08
CA LYS A 467 0.85 -30.54 -15.45
C LYS A 467 0.12 -29.26 -15.87
N ASP A 468 0.91 -28.32 -16.35
CA ASP A 468 0.58 -27.21 -17.22
C ASP A 468 -0.75 -26.47 -16.94
N LYS A 469 -0.71 -25.46 -16.07
CA LYS A 469 -1.68 -24.39 -16.12
C LYS A 469 -1.42 -23.57 -17.39
N LYS A 470 -2.08 -24.01 -18.45
CA LYS A 470 -2.35 -23.24 -19.65
C LYS A 470 -2.85 -21.86 -19.26
N ILE A 471 -2.33 -20.87 -20.00
CA ILE A 471 -2.82 -19.51 -20.18
C ILE A 471 -4.29 -19.42 -19.77
N ALA A 472 -4.59 -18.62 -18.75
CA ALA A 472 -5.96 -18.34 -18.37
C ALA A 472 -6.66 -17.75 -19.61
N ASP A 473 -7.59 -18.49 -20.15
CA ASP A 473 -8.47 -18.06 -21.23
C ASP A 473 -9.10 -16.73 -20.84
N ILE A 474 -8.78 -15.68 -21.57
CA ILE A 474 -9.55 -14.45 -21.59
C ILE A 474 -10.97 -14.89 -22.00
N PRO A 475 -12.00 -14.58 -21.20
CA PRO A 475 -13.36 -14.97 -21.57
C PRO A 475 -13.65 -14.50 -23.00
N ARG A 476 -14.04 -15.40 -23.88
CA ARG A 476 -14.16 -15.19 -25.33
C ARG A 476 -15.19 -14.12 -25.78
N ASN A 477 -15.82 -13.39 -24.83
CA ASN A 477 -16.92 -12.48 -25.12
C ASN A 477 -16.75 -11.08 -24.50
N ILE A 478 -15.53 -10.66 -24.14
CA ILE A 478 -15.30 -9.28 -23.69
C ILE A 478 -14.87 -8.47 -24.90
N ILE A 479 -15.71 -7.56 -25.35
CA ILE A 479 -15.41 -6.60 -26.41
C ILE A 479 -14.80 -5.37 -25.78
N TYR A 480 -13.56 -5.06 -26.14
CA TYR A 480 -12.87 -3.85 -25.67
C TYR A 480 -13.05 -2.75 -26.72
N LYS A 481 -13.49 -1.58 -26.30
CA LYS A 481 -13.69 -0.42 -27.18
C LYS A 481 -12.68 0.69 -26.86
N SER A 482 -12.21 1.36 -27.90
CA SER A 482 -11.38 2.56 -27.81
C SER A 482 -12.19 3.75 -27.24
N ALA A 483 -11.51 4.84 -26.85
CA ALA A 483 -12.15 6.12 -26.46
C ALA A 483 -13.11 6.66 -27.52
N SER A 484 -12.86 6.34 -28.78
CA SER A 484 -13.72 6.67 -29.92
C SER A 484 -14.89 5.70 -30.12
N GLY A 485 -15.07 4.69 -29.26
CA GLY A 485 -16.12 3.67 -29.38
C GLY A 485 -15.84 2.57 -30.39
N ILE A 486 -14.66 2.56 -31.03
CA ILE A 486 -14.26 1.55 -32.01
C ILE A 486 -13.77 0.31 -31.27
N GLU A 487 -14.16 -0.89 -31.72
CA GLU A 487 -13.71 -2.16 -31.17
C GLU A 487 -12.20 -2.34 -31.40
N LEU A 488 -11.49 -2.68 -30.30
CA LEU A 488 -10.05 -2.93 -30.34
C LEU A 488 -9.76 -4.31 -30.93
N SER A 489 -8.84 -4.37 -31.90
CA SER A 489 -8.39 -5.64 -32.45
C SER A 489 -7.60 -6.45 -31.40
N MET A 490 -7.53 -7.78 -31.55
CA MET A 490 -6.73 -8.65 -30.66
C MET A 490 -5.26 -8.26 -30.66
N GLU A 491 -4.76 -7.71 -31.76
CA GLU A 491 -3.39 -7.21 -31.87
C GLU A 491 -3.16 -5.97 -31.01
N GLN A 492 -4.07 -5.00 -31.03
CA GLN A 492 -4.05 -3.82 -30.15
C GLN A 492 -4.15 -4.21 -28.69
N LEU A 493 -4.97 -5.21 -28.35
CA LEU A 493 -5.07 -5.74 -26.97
C LEU A 493 -3.76 -6.40 -26.52
N SER A 494 -3.09 -7.12 -27.40
CA SER A 494 -1.78 -7.72 -27.08
C SER A 494 -0.73 -6.66 -26.82
N GLN A 495 -0.74 -5.55 -27.56
CA GLN A 495 0.15 -4.42 -27.35
C GLN A 495 -0.17 -3.65 -26.07
N MET A 496 -1.45 -3.45 -25.72
CA MET A 496 -1.89 -2.83 -24.47
C MET A 496 -1.39 -3.58 -23.22
N THR A 497 -1.28 -4.91 -23.31
CA THR A 497 -0.85 -5.76 -22.20
C THR A 497 0.62 -6.18 -22.26
N LEU A 498 1.37 -5.68 -23.25
CA LEU A 498 2.76 -6.03 -23.53
C LEU A 498 3.66 -6.02 -22.29
N PHE A 499 3.62 -4.96 -21.52
CA PHE A 499 4.48 -4.78 -20.34
C PHE A 499 4.00 -5.56 -19.11
N LYS A 500 2.76 -6.03 -19.09
CA LYS A 500 2.20 -6.83 -18.01
C LYS A 500 2.34 -8.32 -18.23
N LYS A 501 2.25 -8.77 -19.50
CA LYS A 501 2.30 -10.17 -19.88
C LYS A 501 3.74 -10.69 -19.83
N LYS A 502 3.92 -11.94 -19.40
CA LYS A 502 5.21 -12.61 -19.45
C LYS A 502 5.61 -12.85 -20.92
N GLN A 503 6.80 -12.38 -21.30
CA GLN A 503 7.38 -12.62 -22.62
C GLN A 503 7.97 -14.03 -22.66
N GLU A 504 7.69 -14.78 -23.74
CA GLU A 504 8.16 -16.16 -23.88
C GLU A 504 9.62 -16.20 -24.29
N SER A 505 9.97 -15.43 -25.33
CA SER A 505 11.34 -15.26 -25.82
C SER A 505 11.42 -14.03 -26.71
N GLY A 506 12.61 -13.51 -26.92
CA GLY A 506 12.83 -12.36 -27.80
C GLY A 506 14.10 -11.60 -27.46
N THR A 507 14.27 -10.45 -28.07
CA THR A 507 15.40 -9.56 -27.81
C THR A 507 14.94 -8.20 -27.32
N LEU A 508 15.75 -7.62 -26.44
CA LEU A 508 15.71 -6.22 -26.02
C LEU A 508 16.89 -5.53 -26.68
N ASP A 509 16.62 -4.70 -27.67
CA ASP A 509 17.65 -4.06 -28.47
C ASP A 509 17.91 -2.65 -27.97
N VAL A 510 19.15 -2.38 -27.57
CA VAL A 510 19.58 -1.08 -27.01
C VAL A 510 20.48 -0.39 -28.01
N TRP A 511 20.01 0.74 -28.54
CA TRP A 511 20.76 1.62 -29.44
C TRP A 511 21.36 2.80 -28.67
N TRP A 512 22.58 2.61 -28.17
CA TRP A 512 23.28 3.61 -27.38
C TRP A 512 24.18 4.48 -28.28
N LEU A 513 23.59 5.54 -28.80
CA LEU A 513 24.22 6.39 -29.81
C LEU A 513 24.90 7.62 -29.23
N TYR A 514 24.53 8.02 -28.02
CA TYR A 514 25.05 9.21 -27.33
C TYR A 514 25.32 8.87 -25.87
N ASP A 515 26.37 9.43 -25.31
CA ASP A 515 26.60 9.35 -23.86
C ASP A 515 25.59 10.25 -23.14
N ASP A 516 24.70 9.62 -22.38
CA ASP A 516 23.64 10.24 -21.61
C ASP A 516 23.76 9.95 -20.10
N GLY A 517 24.96 9.57 -19.65
CA GLY A 517 25.22 9.10 -18.30
C GLY A 517 24.85 7.64 -18.07
N GLY A 518 24.46 6.89 -19.12
CA GLY A 518 24.18 5.45 -19.10
C GLY A 518 22.72 5.09 -18.84
N LEU A 519 21.79 6.04 -18.81
CA LEU A 519 20.37 5.78 -18.57
C LEU A 519 19.73 4.92 -19.69
N THR A 520 20.14 5.14 -20.96
CA THR A 520 19.68 4.36 -22.12
C THR A 520 20.02 2.87 -21.96
N ILE A 521 21.08 2.51 -21.25
CA ILE A 521 21.44 1.12 -20.96
C ILE A 521 20.78 0.63 -19.67
N LEU A 522 20.69 1.49 -18.66
CA LEU A 522 20.16 1.10 -17.34
C LEU A 522 18.70 0.71 -17.39
N LEU A 523 17.84 1.44 -18.10
CA LEU A 523 16.39 1.13 -18.14
C LEU A 523 16.10 -0.26 -18.74
N PRO A 524 16.61 -0.63 -19.93
CA PRO A 524 16.39 -1.98 -20.47
C PRO A 524 17.04 -3.07 -19.64
N TYR A 525 18.18 -2.81 -18.99
CA TYR A 525 18.77 -3.73 -18.04
C TYR A 525 17.83 -3.99 -16.84
N ILE A 526 17.22 -2.94 -16.25
CA ILE A 526 16.22 -3.10 -15.20
C ILE A 526 15.02 -3.92 -15.70
N ILE A 527 14.56 -3.69 -16.92
CA ILE A 527 13.44 -4.43 -17.53
C ILE A 527 13.82 -5.91 -17.71
N SER A 528 15.02 -6.22 -18.22
CA SER A 528 15.49 -7.60 -18.42
C SER A 528 15.58 -8.41 -17.13
N GLN A 529 15.87 -7.76 -16.00
CA GLN A 529 15.91 -8.41 -14.69
C GLN A 529 14.51 -8.72 -14.10
N ARG A 530 13.43 -8.31 -14.77
CA ARG A 530 12.07 -8.58 -14.30
C ARG A 530 11.60 -9.97 -14.73
N SER A 531 10.93 -10.69 -13.83
CA SER A 531 10.42 -12.04 -14.08
C SER A 531 9.54 -12.17 -15.33
N THR A 532 8.90 -11.07 -15.75
CA THR A 532 8.09 -11.02 -16.97
C THR A 532 8.93 -10.87 -18.24
N TRP A 533 10.16 -10.37 -18.15
CA TRP A 533 11.06 -10.10 -19.28
C TRP A 533 12.39 -10.86 -19.20
N SER A 534 12.59 -11.68 -18.18
CA SER A 534 13.86 -12.43 -17.97
C SER A 534 14.25 -13.39 -19.10
N ASN A 535 13.31 -13.77 -19.95
CA ASN A 535 13.56 -14.62 -21.12
C ASN A 535 14.02 -13.85 -22.37
N CYS A 536 14.00 -12.51 -22.30
CA CYS A 536 14.45 -11.66 -23.39
C CYS A 536 15.96 -11.39 -23.27
N LYS A 537 16.69 -11.59 -24.36
CA LYS A 537 18.14 -11.36 -24.43
C LYS A 537 18.44 -9.90 -24.73
N LEU A 538 19.36 -9.29 -23.98
CA LEU A 538 19.79 -7.91 -24.20
C LEU A 538 20.83 -7.87 -25.33
N ARG A 539 20.56 -7.13 -26.41
CA ARG A 539 21.53 -6.82 -27.48
C ARG A 539 21.85 -5.34 -27.43
N ILE A 540 23.13 -4.99 -27.59
CA ILE A 540 23.59 -3.61 -27.51
C ILE A 540 24.19 -3.22 -28.87
N PHE A 541 23.71 -2.10 -29.41
CA PHE A 541 24.19 -1.43 -30.60
C PHE A 541 24.81 -0.10 -30.21
N ALA A 542 26.10 0.06 -30.45
CA ALA A 542 26.84 1.27 -30.14
C ALA A 542 27.44 1.90 -31.39
N LEU A 543 27.63 3.21 -31.39
CA LEU A 543 28.18 3.91 -32.52
C LEU A 543 29.71 3.76 -32.55
N ALA A 544 30.25 3.36 -33.72
CA ALA A 544 31.67 3.39 -33.96
C ALA A 544 32.06 4.77 -34.51
N ASN A 545 33.01 5.41 -33.85
CA ASN A 545 33.48 6.75 -34.26
C ASN A 545 34.56 6.69 -35.36
N ARG A 546 35.31 5.56 -35.44
CA ARG A 546 36.44 5.42 -36.36
C ARG A 546 36.42 4.07 -37.05
N HIS A 547 36.38 4.07 -38.38
CA HIS A 547 36.38 2.86 -39.18
C HIS A 547 37.61 1.94 -38.98
N HIS A 548 38.76 2.49 -38.66
CA HIS A 548 40.02 1.76 -38.54
C HIS A 548 40.30 1.19 -37.15
N GLU A 549 39.52 1.56 -36.13
CA GLU A 549 39.72 1.17 -34.72
C GLU A 549 38.53 0.38 -34.13
N MET A 550 37.69 -0.20 -34.97
CA MET A 550 36.42 -0.82 -34.57
C MET A 550 36.59 -1.89 -33.51
N GLU A 551 37.56 -2.79 -33.69
CA GLU A 551 37.82 -3.84 -32.69
C GLU A 551 38.27 -3.27 -31.32
N LEU A 552 39.01 -2.16 -31.35
CA LEU A 552 39.44 -1.50 -30.13
C LEU A 552 38.26 -0.81 -29.43
N GLU A 553 37.39 -0.15 -30.19
CA GLU A 553 36.18 0.49 -29.67
C GLU A 553 35.22 -0.55 -29.12
N GLU A 554 35.03 -1.71 -29.79
CA GLU A 554 34.22 -2.83 -29.31
C GLU A 554 34.79 -3.40 -27.99
N ARG A 555 36.11 -3.65 -27.91
CA ARG A 555 36.76 -4.11 -26.69
C ARG A 555 36.61 -3.10 -25.54
N ASN A 556 36.77 -1.81 -25.83
CA ASN A 556 36.59 -0.76 -24.83
C ASN A 556 35.16 -0.71 -24.32
N MET A 557 34.17 -0.85 -25.20
CA MET A 557 32.76 -0.92 -24.85
C MET A 557 32.44 -2.17 -24.03
N ALA A 558 32.95 -3.33 -24.45
CA ALA A 558 32.79 -4.58 -23.71
C ALA A 558 33.40 -4.48 -22.30
N ASN A 559 34.60 -3.91 -22.18
CA ASN A 559 35.24 -3.66 -20.89
C ASN A 559 34.41 -2.69 -20.02
N LEU A 560 33.82 -1.66 -20.61
CA LEU A 560 32.96 -0.71 -19.90
C LEU A 560 31.70 -1.40 -19.37
N LEU A 561 31.03 -2.18 -20.20
CA LEU A 561 29.84 -2.96 -19.80
C LEU A 561 30.18 -4.00 -18.73
N GLY A 562 31.34 -4.67 -18.84
CA GLY A 562 31.86 -5.58 -17.82
C GLY A 562 32.10 -4.87 -16.48
N LYS A 563 32.67 -3.66 -16.48
CA LYS A 563 32.83 -2.84 -15.27
C LYS A 563 31.48 -2.43 -14.65
N PHE A 564 30.45 -2.24 -15.47
CA PHE A 564 29.09 -1.99 -15.00
C PHE A 564 28.35 -3.24 -14.57
N ARG A 565 28.90 -4.44 -14.82
CA ARG A 565 28.28 -5.74 -14.57
C ARG A 565 26.91 -5.89 -15.25
N ILE A 566 26.85 -5.45 -16.49
CA ILE A 566 25.67 -5.57 -17.33
C ILE A 566 25.84 -6.80 -18.23
N ASP A 567 24.98 -7.79 -18.03
CA ASP A 567 24.95 -8.99 -18.89
C ASP A 567 24.24 -8.67 -20.20
N TYR A 568 24.89 -8.96 -21.32
CA TYR A 568 24.37 -8.79 -22.67
C TYR A 568 24.63 -10.03 -23.52
N SER A 569 23.81 -10.26 -24.53
CA SER A 569 23.98 -11.41 -25.45
C SER A 569 24.86 -11.12 -26.64
N SER A 570 24.81 -9.90 -27.16
CA SER A 570 25.66 -9.44 -28.27
C SER A 570 25.91 -7.94 -28.17
N LEU A 571 27.10 -7.52 -28.59
CA LEU A 571 27.48 -6.15 -28.80
C LEU A 571 27.80 -5.95 -30.29
N THR A 572 27.21 -4.98 -30.92
CA THR A 572 27.40 -4.68 -32.33
C THR A 572 27.79 -3.21 -32.50
N MET A 573 28.93 -2.96 -33.10
CA MET A 573 29.33 -1.60 -33.46
C MET A 573 28.68 -1.20 -34.78
N VAL A 574 27.87 -0.14 -34.71
CA VAL A 574 27.14 0.39 -35.87
C VAL A 574 27.99 1.39 -36.61
N GLN A 575 28.21 1.12 -37.89
CA GLN A 575 28.87 1.97 -38.84
C GLN A 575 27.85 2.64 -39.78
N ASP A 576 28.31 3.44 -40.68
CA ASP A 576 27.57 3.96 -41.85
C ASP A 576 26.36 4.85 -41.52
N ILE A 577 26.30 5.40 -40.30
CA ILE A 577 25.27 6.40 -39.94
C ILE A 577 25.39 7.68 -40.76
N THR A 578 26.59 7.97 -41.28
CA THR A 578 26.89 9.16 -42.08
C THR A 578 26.62 8.95 -43.56
N GLU A 579 26.39 7.74 -44.01
CA GLU A 579 26.03 7.46 -45.40
C GLU A 579 24.69 8.11 -45.78
N PRO A 580 24.55 8.52 -47.04
CA PRO A 580 23.28 9.06 -47.51
C PRO A 580 22.18 8.00 -47.45
N PRO A 581 20.97 8.34 -46.96
CA PRO A 581 19.84 7.41 -46.95
C PRO A 581 19.36 7.09 -48.35
N LYS A 582 18.69 5.93 -48.51
CA LYS A 582 18.09 5.48 -49.75
C LYS A 582 17.05 6.47 -50.29
N PRO A 583 16.89 6.57 -51.62
CA PRO A 583 15.91 7.50 -52.19
C PRO A 583 14.48 7.22 -51.75
N GLU A 584 14.11 5.96 -51.57
CA GLU A 584 12.79 5.58 -51.06
C GLU A 584 12.49 6.10 -49.66
N THR A 585 13.51 6.09 -48.77
CA THR A 585 13.39 6.60 -47.42
C THR A 585 13.27 8.14 -47.38
N LYS A 586 13.97 8.81 -48.33
CA LYS A 586 13.86 10.29 -48.53
C LYS A 586 12.46 10.66 -48.98
N GLN A 587 11.95 9.96 -50.01
CA GLN A 587 10.61 10.22 -50.52
C GLN A 587 9.53 10.01 -49.45
N LEU A 588 9.63 8.95 -48.66
CA LEU A 588 8.71 8.70 -47.54
C LEU A 588 8.75 9.84 -46.51
N PHE A 589 9.93 10.39 -46.27
CA PHE A 589 10.08 11.55 -45.39
C PHE A 589 9.43 12.81 -45.99
N GLU A 590 9.68 13.08 -47.25
CA GLU A 590 9.11 14.24 -47.97
C GLU A 590 7.58 14.15 -47.99
N ASP A 591 7.00 12.98 -48.25
CA ASP A 591 5.56 12.75 -48.19
C ASP A 591 5.00 12.98 -46.78
N THR A 592 5.76 12.65 -45.74
CA THR A 592 5.36 12.84 -44.36
C THR A 592 5.32 14.30 -43.94
N ILE A 593 6.27 15.12 -44.40
CA ILE A 593 6.38 16.53 -44.04
C ILE A 593 5.63 17.47 -45.00
N GLN A 594 5.20 17.00 -46.17
CA GLN A 594 4.58 17.82 -47.23
C GLN A 594 3.48 18.75 -46.68
N LYS A 595 2.67 18.27 -45.75
CA LYS A 595 1.58 19.04 -45.15
C LYS A 595 2.02 20.26 -44.34
N PHE A 596 3.25 20.31 -43.92
CA PHE A 596 3.80 21.38 -43.06
C PHE A 596 4.75 22.30 -43.77
N THR A 597 5.00 22.08 -45.09
CA THR A 597 5.91 22.85 -45.91
C THR A 597 5.22 24.02 -46.61
N GLU A 598 6.01 24.94 -47.15
CA GLU A 598 5.55 26.11 -47.88
C GLU A 598 4.61 25.77 -49.05
N GLU A 599 4.79 24.59 -49.68
CA GLU A 599 3.96 24.16 -50.81
C GLU A 599 2.50 23.91 -50.42
N ALA A 600 2.25 23.51 -49.15
CA ALA A 600 0.91 23.20 -48.66
C ALA A 600 0.29 24.38 -47.88
N MET A 601 1.07 25.17 -47.15
CA MET A 601 0.60 26.19 -46.21
C MET A 601 0.93 27.63 -46.59
N GLY A 602 1.78 27.86 -47.62
CA GLY A 602 2.24 29.21 -48.01
C GLY A 602 3.06 29.91 -46.94
N GLU A 603 2.74 31.17 -46.62
CA GLU A 603 3.48 31.99 -45.64
C GLU A 603 3.30 31.46 -44.19
N ASP A 604 2.24 30.72 -43.90
CA ASP A 604 1.98 30.11 -42.57
C ASP A 604 2.68 28.76 -42.40
N CYS A 605 3.67 28.43 -43.21
CA CYS A 605 4.40 27.15 -43.17
C CYS A 605 5.07 26.94 -41.81
N LEU A 606 4.94 25.71 -41.29
CA LEU A 606 5.53 25.33 -40.01
C LEU A 606 6.97 24.80 -40.14
N ILE A 607 7.38 24.41 -41.35
CA ILE A 607 8.74 23.98 -41.70
C ILE A 607 9.20 24.79 -42.90
N SER A 608 10.20 25.63 -42.72
CA SER A 608 10.74 26.48 -43.81
C SER A 608 11.76 25.72 -44.67
N LYS A 609 11.90 26.10 -45.94
CA LYS A 609 12.93 25.53 -46.83
C LYS A 609 14.36 25.82 -46.32
N THR A 610 14.57 26.96 -45.67
CA THR A 610 15.85 27.28 -45.04
C THR A 610 16.18 26.36 -43.88
N GLU A 611 15.22 25.98 -43.07
CA GLU A 611 15.36 25.00 -41.98
C GLU A 611 15.76 23.65 -42.55
N LEU A 612 15.04 23.13 -43.56
CA LEU A 612 15.31 21.85 -44.20
C LEU A 612 16.71 21.79 -44.79
N SER A 613 17.17 22.87 -45.48
CA SER A 613 18.52 22.96 -46.04
C SER A 613 19.59 22.94 -44.95
N THR A 614 19.41 23.72 -43.90
CA THR A 614 20.37 23.85 -42.78
C THR A 614 20.48 22.53 -41.98
N LEU A 615 19.39 21.80 -41.83
CA LEU A 615 19.33 20.56 -41.06
C LEU A 615 19.40 19.31 -41.92
N CYS A 616 19.72 19.43 -43.22
CA CYS A 616 19.77 18.31 -44.15
C CYS A 616 20.65 17.16 -43.69
N GLU A 617 21.86 17.43 -43.20
CA GLU A 617 22.78 16.41 -42.70
C GLU A 617 22.21 15.67 -41.47
N LYS A 618 21.60 16.42 -40.54
CA LYS A 618 20.97 15.83 -39.35
C LYS A 618 19.78 14.97 -39.75
N THR A 619 18.96 15.45 -40.66
CA THR A 619 17.82 14.72 -41.20
C THR A 619 18.25 13.42 -41.89
N ASN A 620 19.25 13.51 -42.79
CA ASN A 620 19.79 12.33 -43.47
C ASN A 620 20.30 11.29 -42.49
N ARG A 621 20.96 11.72 -41.39
CA ARG A 621 21.41 10.82 -40.33
C ARG A 621 20.25 10.11 -39.64
N GLN A 622 19.12 10.75 -39.38
CA GLN A 622 17.93 10.12 -38.79
C GLN A 622 17.27 9.17 -39.78
N LEU A 623 17.23 9.50 -41.03
CA LEU A 623 16.70 8.62 -42.09
C LEU A 623 17.56 7.35 -42.28
N ARG A 624 18.88 7.52 -42.29
CA ARG A 624 19.80 6.38 -42.34
C ARG A 624 19.67 5.49 -41.13
N LEU A 625 19.50 6.09 -39.95
CA LEU A 625 19.27 5.34 -38.70
C LEU A 625 17.99 4.48 -38.77
N ARG A 626 16.91 4.97 -39.39
CA ARG A 626 15.73 4.15 -39.68
C ARG A 626 16.07 2.87 -40.45
N GLU A 627 16.88 2.97 -41.49
CA GLU A 627 17.27 1.81 -42.32
C GLU A 627 18.04 0.80 -41.49
N LEU A 628 18.98 1.25 -40.68
CA LEU A 628 19.75 0.40 -39.78
C LEU A 628 18.89 -0.28 -38.70
N LEU A 629 17.91 0.45 -38.15
CA LEU A 629 16.95 -0.08 -37.18
C LEU A 629 16.08 -1.17 -37.82
N LEU A 630 15.56 -0.96 -39.02
CA LEU A 630 14.77 -1.95 -39.73
C LEU A 630 15.58 -3.21 -40.11
N ALA A 631 16.87 -3.04 -40.44
CA ALA A 631 17.75 -4.16 -40.77
C ALA A 631 18.09 -5.03 -39.54
N ASN A 632 18.29 -4.43 -38.38
CA ASN A 632 18.83 -5.13 -37.21
C ASN A 632 17.80 -5.47 -36.12
N SER A 633 16.74 -4.65 -35.96
CA SER A 633 15.86 -4.70 -34.80
C SER A 633 14.38 -4.86 -35.12
N LYS A 634 14.03 -5.25 -36.35
CA LYS A 634 12.62 -5.46 -36.77
C LYS A 634 11.90 -6.54 -35.95
N ASP A 635 12.62 -7.58 -35.53
CA ASP A 635 12.05 -8.71 -34.79
C ASP A 635 12.23 -8.60 -33.26
N ALA A 636 12.68 -7.46 -32.77
CA ALA A 636 12.85 -7.23 -31.33
C ALA A 636 11.50 -7.16 -30.61
N ARG A 637 11.49 -7.46 -29.30
CA ARG A 637 10.29 -7.27 -28.45
C ARG A 637 10.14 -5.84 -27.97
N LEU A 638 11.27 -5.18 -27.78
CA LEU A 638 11.34 -3.76 -27.41
C LEU A 638 12.66 -3.22 -27.92
N VAL A 639 12.62 -2.05 -28.54
CA VAL A 639 13.81 -1.29 -28.94
C VAL A 639 13.93 -0.11 -27.99
N VAL A 640 15.09 0.03 -27.35
CA VAL A 640 15.42 1.18 -26.52
C VAL A 640 16.51 1.97 -27.21
N MET A 641 16.30 3.26 -27.41
CA MET A 641 17.19 4.07 -28.21
C MET A 641 17.44 5.44 -27.58
N SER A 642 18.66 5.94 -27.75
CA SER A 642 19.00 7.33 -27.36
C SER A 642 18.14 8.34 -28.10
N LEU A 643 17.37 9.17 -27.38
CA LEU A 643 16.50 10.19 -27.94
C LEU A 643 17.37 11.33 -28.55
N PRO A 644 17.24 11.65 -29.81
CA PRO A 644 17.86 12.86 -30.40
C PRO A 644 17.17 14.09 -29.79
N MET A 645 17.95 14.98 -29.17
CA MET A 645 17.40 16.19 -28.57
C MET A 645 18.13 17.41 -29.11
N PRO A 646 17.51 18.18 -30.03
CA PRO A 646 18.06 19.40 -30.54
C PRO A 646 18.02 20.52 -29.48
N ARG A 647 18.85 21.56 -29.67
CA ARG A 647 18.78 22.76 -28.83
C ARG A 647 17.43 23.46 -29.03
N LYS A 648 16.94 24.09 -27.97
CA LYS A 648 15.68 24.86 -28.03
C LYS A 648 15.74 25.93 -29.11
N GLY A 649 14.70 26.01 -29.93
CA GLY A 649 14.62 26.95 -31.03
C GLY A 649 15.49 26.63 -32.26
N SER A 650 16.22 25.51 -32.28
CA SER A 650 17.02 25.11 -33.45
C SER A 650 16.32 24.22 -34.45
N VAL A 651 15.16 23.67 -34.08
CA VAL A 651 14.34 22.75 -34.89
C VAL A 651 12.86 23.03 -34.57
N SER A 652 12.03 23.08 -35.60
CA SER A 652 10.58 23.20 -35.42
C SER A 652 9.96 21.93 -34.86
N ALA A 653 8.86 22.05 -34.13
CA ALA A 653 8.20 20.92 -33.53
C ALA A 653 7.71 19.87 -34.55
N PRO A 654 7.13 20.24 -35.71
CA PRO A 654 6.76 19.27 -36.75
C PRO A 654 7.96 18.53 -37.35
N LEU A 655 9.07 19.19 -37.58
CA LEU A 655 10.30 18.57 -38.12
C LEU A 655 10.87 17.57 -37.08
N TYR A 656 10.87 17.95 -35.81
CA TYR A 656 11.30 17.02 -34.74
C TYR A 656 10.40 15.79 -34.64
N MET A 657 9.06 15.97 -34.70
CA MET A 657 8.13 14.86 -34.69
C MET A 657 8.26 13.95 -35.92
N SER A 658 8.55 14.53 -37.10
CA SER A 658 8.81 13.73 -38.31
C SER A 658 10.05 12.83 -38.15
N TRP A 659 11.13 13.33 -37.51
CA TRP A 659 12.29 12.49 -37.21
C TRP A 659 11.93 11.30 -36.30
N LEU A 660 11.17 11.56 -35.21
CA LEU A 660 10.73 10.48 -34.31
C LEU A 660 9.80 9.49 -35.03
N GLU A 661 8.91 10.00 -35.91
CA GLU A 661 8.05 9.16 -36.75
C GLU A 661 8.88 8.26 -37.65
N MET A 662 9.81 8.82 -38.40
CA MET A 662 10.65 8.05 -39.31
C MET A 662 11.45 6.97 -38.59
N MET A 663 12.04 7.28 -37.42
CA MET A 663 12.83 6.32 -36.65
C MET A 663 12.00 5.20 -35.99
N SER A 664 10.69 5.33 -35.89
CA SER A 664 9.88 4.40 -35.12
C SER A 664 8.70 3.77 -35.88
N LYS A 665 8.40 4.28 -37.09
CA LYS A 665 7.35 3.70 -37.96
C LYS A 665 7.79 2.34 -38.48
N ASP A 666 6.87 1.36 -38.47
CA ASP A 666 7.07 -0.02 -38.92
C ASP A 666 8.08 -0.83 -38.07
N LEU A 667 8.37 -0.36 -36.86
CA LEU A 667 9.26 -1.00 -35.90
C LEU A 667 8.48 -1.54 -34.69
N PRO A 668 9.07 -2.47 -33.93
CA PRO A 668 8.51 -2.93 -32.66
C PRO A 668 8.25 -1.80 -31.67
N PRO A 669 7.60 -2.04 -30.54
CA PRO A 669 7.48 -1.05 -29.47
C PRO A 669 8.81 -0.40 -29.14
N MET A 670 8.83 0.93 -29.04
CA MET A 670 10.04 1.70 -28.96
C MET A 670 10.04 2.61 -27.73
N LEU A 671 11.18 2.65 -27.04
CA LEU A 671 11.43 3.53 -25.90
C LEU A 671 12.61 4.45 -26.23
N PHE A 672 12.33 5.70 -26.52
CA PHE A 672 13.33 6.72 -26.66
C PHE A 672 13.76 7.24 -25.28
N VAL A 673 15.04 7.25 -24.99
CA VAL A 673 15.58 7.66 -23.69
C VAL A 673 16.66 8.71 -23.86
N ARG A 674 16.63 9.74 -23.03
CA ARG A 674 17.71 10.71 -22.92
C ARG A 674 17.96 11.03 -21.46
N GLY A 675 19.15 10.70 -20.98
CA GLY A 675 19.60 11.07 -19.65
C GLY A 675 19.90 12.58 -19.56
N ASN A 676 19.99 13.08 -18.36
CA ASN A 676 20.29 14.47 -18.02
C ASN A 676 21.79 14.72 -17.82
N GLN A 677 22.66 13.89 -18.38
CA GLN A 677 24.12 13.90 -18.26
C GLN A 677 24.66 13.55 -16.86
N THR A 678 23.82 13.26 -15.88
CA THR A 678 24.30 12.68 -14.61
C THR A 678 24.60 11.21 -14.82
N SER A 679 25.76 10.75 -14.34
CA SER A 679 26.10 9.32 -14.39
C SER A 679 25.15 8.54 -13.50
N VAL A 680 24.50 7.51 -14.07
CA VAL A 680 23.60 6.59 -13.35
C VAL A 680 24.17 5.19 -13.19
N LEU A 681 25.29 4.90 -13.87
CA LEU A 681 26.03 3.64 -13.78
C LEU A 681 27.32 3.82 -12.98
N THR A 682 27.63 2.84 -12.15
CA THR A 682 28.85 2.83 -11.33
C THR A 682 29.79 1.71 -11.75
N PHE A 683 31.09 1.97 -11.66
CA PHE A 683 32.11 0.94 -11.83
C PHE A 683 32.13 0.02 -10.58
N TYR A 684 32.16 -1.27 -10.83
CA TYR A 684 32.45 -2.30 -9.84
C TYR A 684 33.85 -2.84 -10.16
N SER A 685 34.78 -2.59 -9.27
CA SER A 685 36.13 -3.16 -9.35
C SER A 685 36.16 -4.59 -8.85
#